data_2a21ce8323ae73055e998742312fc3a8
#
_entry.id   2a21ce8323ae73055e998742312fc3a8
#
_cell.length_a   1.000
_cell.length_b   1.000
_cell.length_c   1.000
_cell.angle_alpha   90.00
_cell.angle_beta   90.00
_cell.angle_gamma   90.00
#
_symmetry.space_group_name_H-M   'P 1'
#
loop_
_entity.id
_entity.type
_entity.pdbx_description
1 polymer ?
#
loop_
_entity_poly.entity_id
_entity_poly.type
_entity_poly.pdbx_seq_one_letter_code
_entity_poly.pdbx_strand_id
1 'polypeptide(L)'
;MYALVALLSPPYSHLSYHLPVFFPEDFWRPGLRVAVPLGRGLRAGVLLQTTDRAPEGIQCKDVVWPLEQQPLLDADLLALARELAARQSLTAGAVLGHVLPQGLRAAQVRLRLLEGEDGQRGHTLDLRSIAGEEPARQAVLAAALCAGRARLLAPGMDAAEGERCLLRVDPPWPVRPSASRQLGILEYLHEHGAVNRRQLLRQLGSGTAAALGVLLRQGLVGLQREDGDDATDTALLPPAPLPFALNAAQQAVLEDLTTAVDAGVPASRLLFGVTGSGKTAVYLELARHCLAQGRSCLLLAPEVALAHKLRRDAACLLGTDAPVYLYHGYQGASRRERLFRELAAREDPCLVVGTRSALFLPVPHLGAIVLDEEHDASFKQDESLPYQAKEVAWFRAARAGALLLLGSATPDIKTFYAVEQGQLPMLRLPARIGGRPLPPVELVDMDPQVAATATGGASLLAPRSEALLRQVLERGEQAVVLLNRRGYAPLMFCQDCRQTLKCPHCQIGLTYHKGRERLVCHYCGYSVPFPSPCPVCRGTSFLPLGEGTEKLAEQLSVLAGQPVLRLDRDSTRRPGRMEEILAAFARRESPILVGTQMLSKGHHFPGVTLAVVADGDLGLNLPDYRAAERTFQLLVQSAGRAGRGEQPGTVLIQTRDRTHYCWRYVQQADYEGFYAEELARRRRYGYPPFVRLALVRLSYAVDDPGGAEALQGAGQLLRQAAREEGVRLLGPAPAPLALLRGRRRFHCLLKGTDWQSLRQLFQRLCRQKGVERLRPFLDLDPVNML
;
A
#
# COMPACT_ATOMS: atom_id res chain seq x y z
N MET A 1 -39.70 -15.17 -1.63
CA MET A 1 -38.24 -15.26 -1.89
C MET A 1 -37.46 -14.62 -0.75
N TYR A 2 -36.32 -15.19 -0.37
CA TYR A 2 -35.42 -14.70 0.68
C TYR A 2 -34.05 -14.38 0.13
N ALA A 3 -33.31 -13.47 0.76
CA ALA A 3 -31.97 -13.08 0.41
C ALA A 3 -31.01 -13.28 1.57
N LEU A 4 -29.85 -13.85 1.31
CA LEU A 4 -28.71 -13.79 2.21
C LEU A 4 -27.91 -12.52 1.92
N VAL A 5 -27.86 -11.61 2.91
CA VAL A 5 -27.24 -10.28 2.77
C VAL A 5 -26.00 -10.18 3.66
N ALA A 6 -24.88 -9.78 3.07
CA ALA A 6 -23.63 -9.46 3.77
C ALA A 6 -23.65 -7.98 4.19
N LEU A 7 -23.65 -7.69 5.49
CA LEU A 7 -23.62 -6.32 6.00
C LEU A 7 -22.27 -5.65 5.77
N LEU A 8 -22.27 -4.42 5.26
CA LEU A 8 -21.05 -3.63 4.95
C LEU A 8 -20.51 -2.83 6.14
N SER A 9 -21.14 -2.94 7.30
CA SER A 9 -20.73 -2.28 8.55
C SER A 9 -20.88 -3.24 9.72
N PRO A 10 -20.25 -3.00 10.87
CA PRO A 10 -20.39 -3.85 12.04
C PRO A 10 -21.84 -4.17 12.38
N PRO A 11 -22.19 -5.43 12.67
CA PRO A 11 -21.28 -6.55 12.99
C PRO A 11 -20.72 -7.34 11.79
N TYR A 12 -20.90 -6.86 10.54
CA TYR A 12 -20.45 -7.53 9.29
C TYR A 12 -21.01 -8.94 9.07
N SER A 13 -22.10 -9.27 9.74
CA SER A 13 -22.74 -10.60 9.69
C SER A 13 -23.41 -10.84 8.34
N HIS A 14 -23.62 -12.10 8.05
CA HIS A 14 -24.55 -12.53 7.00
C HIS A 14 -25.90 -12.76 7.64
N LEU A 15 -26.93 -12.09 7.16
CA LEU A 15 -28.30 -12.20 7.68
C LEU A 15 -29.28 -12.46 6.54
N SER A 16 -30.32 -13.23 6.85
CA SER A 16 -31.39 -13.52 5.91
C SER A 16 -32.52 -12.50 6.05
N TYR A 17 -32.99 -12.03 4.91
CA TYR A 17 -34.10 -11.08 4.81
C TYR A 17 -35.13 -11.58 3.80
N HIS A 18 -36.37 -11.21 3.98
CA HIS A 18 -37.42 -11.41 2.99
C HIS A 18 -37.33 -10.34 1.89
N LEU A 19 -37.52 -10.72 0.64
CA LEU A 19 -37.49 -9.79 -0.50
C LEU A 19 -38.90 -9.24 -0.76
N PRO A 20 -39.06 -7.91 -0.91
CA PRO A 20 -40.35 -7.28 -1.18
C PRO A 20 -40.96 -7.79 -2.49
N VAL A 21 -42.22 -8.20 -2.43
CA VAL A 21 -42.94 -8.78 -3.56
C VAL A 21 -43.30 -7.79 -4.68
N PHE A 22 -43.17 -6.49 -4.43
CA PHE A 22 -43.46 -5.45 -5.41
C PHE A 22 -42.33 -5.16 -6.39
N PHE A 23 -41.18 -5.84 -6.26
CA PHE A 23 -40.17 -5.91 -7.28
C PHE A 23 -40.24 -7.28 -8.00
N PRO A 24 -39.96 -7.34 -9.32
CA PRO A 24 -39.83 -8.60 -10.02
C PRO A 24 -38.74 -9.50 -9.44
N GLU A 25 -38.93 -10.83 -9.50
CA GLU A 25 -37.95 -11.77 -8.92
C GLU A 25 -36.55 -11.67 -9.56
N ASP A 26 -36.50 -11.43 -10.85
CA ASP A 26 -35.26 -11.26 -11.64
C ASP A 26 -34.54 -9.94 -11.37
N PHE A 27 -35.16 -8.99 -10.67
CA PHE A 27 -34.52 -7.77 -10.18
C PHE A 27 -33.45 -8.08 -9.12
N TRP A 28 -33.72 -9.09 -8.27
CA TRP A 28 -32.89 -9.41 -7.12
C TRP A 28 -31.72 -10.35 -7.51
N ARG A 29 -30.61 -9.74 -7.93
CA ARG A 29 -29.41 -10.47 -8.36
C ARG A 29 -28.28 -10.35 -7.35
N PRO A 30 -27.46 -11.40 -7.17
CA PRO A 30 -26.23 -11.31 -6.37
C PRO A 30 -25.34 -10.14 -6.81
N GLY A 31 -24.73 -9.46 -5.83
CA GLY A 31 -23.95 -8.25 -6.10
C GLY A 31 -24.72 -6.94 -5.99
N LEU A 32 -26.05 -6.98 -5.92
CA LEU A 32 -26.88 -5.80 -5.69
C LEU A 32 -26.72 -5.32 -4.25
N ARG A 33 -26.53 -4.01 -4.05
CA ARG A 33 -26.59 -3.43 -2.70
C ARG A 33 -28.01 -3.14 -2.30
N VAL A 34 -28.31 -3.40 -1.03
CA VAL A 34 -29.64 -3.24 -0.45
C VAL A 34 -29.57 -2.52 0.89
N ALA A 35 -30.62 -1.79 1.21
CA ALA A 35 -30.86 -1.25 2.53
C ALA A 35 -31.65 -2.25 3.36
N VAL A 36 -31.13 -2.63 4.52
CA VAL A 36 -31.75 -3.59 5.42
C VAL A 36 -31.88 -3.04 6.84
N PRO A 37 -32.94 -3.41 7.58
CA PRO A 37 -33.10 -2.98 8.97
C PRO A 37 -32.23 -3.81 9.90
N LEU A 38 -31.47 -3.13 10.78
CA LEU A 38 -30.72 -3.74 11.87
C LEU A 38 -30.87 -2.93 13.15
N GLY A 39 -31.45 -3.51 14.18
CA GLY A 39 -31.83 -2.79 15.39
C GLY A 39 -32.83 -1.68 15.08
N ARG A 40 -32.51 -0.44 15.45
CA ARG A 40 -33.31 0.77 15.18
C ARG A 40 -32.86 1.56 13.93
N GLY A 41 -31.93 1.05 13.16
CA GLY A 41 -31.34 1.76 12.01
C GLY A 41 -31.30 0.94 10.75
N LEU A 42 -31.02 1.62 9.63
CA LEU A 42 -30.79 1.00 8.34
C LEU A 42 -29.28 0.78 8.13
N ARG A 43 -28.94 -0.35 7.50
CA ARG A 43 -27.58 -0.69 7.09
C ARG A 43 -27.54 -1.02 5.61
N ALA A 44 -26.41 -0.72 4.98
CA ALA A 44 -26.16 -1.22 3.64
C ALA A 44 -25.62 -2.66 3.72
N GLY A 45 -26.12 -3.50 2.83
CA GLY A 45 -25.63 -4.86 2.64
C GLY A 45 -25.51 -5.19 1.16
N VAL A 46 -24.81 -6.25 0.85
CA VAL A 46 -24.71 -6.82 -0.49
C VAL A 46 -25.44 -8.15 -0.51
N LEU A 47 -26.30 -8.33 -1.49
CA LEU A 47 -27.01 -9.58 -1.73
C LEU A 47 -26.02 -10.64 -2.23
N LEU A 48 -25.85 -11.71 -1.47
CA LEU A 48 -24.93 -12.79 -1.81
C LEU A 48 -25.60 -13.92 -2.59
N GLN A 49 -26.87 -14.20 -2.25
CA GLN A 49 -27.65 -15.26 -2.88
C GLN A 49 -29.14 -15.07 -2.56
N THR A 50 -30.01 -15.60 -3.42
CA THR A 50 -31.46 -15.68 -3.23
C THR A 50 -31.90 -17.14 -3.05
N THR A 51 -32.99 -17.38 -2.35
CA THR A 51 -33.57 -18.70 -2.13
C THR A 51 -35.08 -18.59 -1.86
N ASP A 52 -35.84 -19.59 -2.25
CA ASP A 52 -37.28 -19.69 -1.94
C ASP A 52 -37.55 -20.32 -0.57
N ARG A 53 -36.51 -20.98 0.02
CA ARG A 53 -36.63 -21.61 1.32
C ARG A 53 -36.46 -20.60 2.44
N ALA A 54 -37.47 -20.53 3.33
CA ALA A 54 -37.35 -19.78 4.56
C ALA A 54 -36.26 -20.36 5.46
N PRO A 55 -35.44 -19.54 6.13
CA PRO A 55 -34.53 -20.03 7.16
C PRO A 55 -35.32 -20.64 8.31
N GLU A 56 -34.95 -21.85 8.75
CA GLU A 56 -35.63 -22.55 9.85
C GLU A 56 -35.50 -21.76 11.16
N GLY A 57 -36.64 -21.57 11.85
CA GLY A 57 -36.70 -20.99 13.19
C GLY A 57 -36.37 -19.50 13.29
N ILE A 58 -36.24 -18.77 12.16
CA ILE A 58 -35.90 -17.34 12.14
C ILE A 58 -37.02 -16.54 11.47
N GLN A 59 -37.57 -15.54 12.19
CA GLN A 59 -38.46 -14.55 11.58
C GLN A 59 -37.62 -13.50 10.83
N CYS A 60 -37.63 -13.55 9.49
CA CYS A 60 -36.94 -12.59 8.65
C CYS A 60 -37.67 -11.26 8.60
N LYS A 61 -36.91 -10.15 8.63
CA LYS A 61 -37.41 -8.83 8.29
C LYS A 61 -37.31 -8.61 6.79
N ASP A 62 -38.05 -7.64 6.26
CA ASP A 62 -38.00 -7.30 4.84
C ASP A 62 -36.74 -6.46 4.51
N VAL A 63 -36.22 -6.65 3.30
CA VAL A 63 -35.32 -5.66 2.66
C VAL A 63 -36.14 -4.37 2.47
N VAL A 64 -35.58 -3.24 2.90
CA VAL A 64 -36.29 -1.95 2.83
C VAL A 64 -36.35 -1.43 1.40
N TRP A 65 -35.19 -1.37 0.72
CA TRP A 65 -35.11 -0.83 -0.64
C TRP A 65 -33.77 -1.22 -1.30
N PRO A 66 -33.71 -1.39 -2.64
CA PRO A 66 -32.46 -1.50 -3.37
C PRO A 66 -31.70 -0.17 -3.36
N LEU A 67 -30.36 -0.21 -3.29
CA LEU A 67 -29.51 0.97 -3.35
C LEU A 67 -29.00 1.25 -4.77
N GLU A 68 -29.14 0.28 -5.68
CA GLU A 68 -28.83 0.32 -7.11
C GLU A 68 -29.92 -0.37 -7.94
N GLN A 69 -29.96 -0.04 -9.25
CA GLN A 69 -30.82 -0.72 -10.23
C GLN A 69 -30.14 -1.96 -10.84
N GLN A 70 -28.82 -2.00 -10.87
CA GLN A 70 -28.01 -3.11 -11.37
C GLN A 70 -26.96 -3.51 -10.33
N PRO A 71 -26.54 -4.78 -10.29
CA PRO A 71 -25.45 -5.20 -9.42
C PRO A 71 -24.19 -4.38 -9.65
N LEU A 72 -23.57 -3.88 -8.58
CA LEU A 72 -22.25 -3.22 -8.64
C LEU A 72 -21.10 -4.20 -8.59
N LEU A 73 -21.35 -5.40 -8.06
CA LEU A 73 -20.34 -6.45 -7.91
C LEU A 73 -20.72 -7.61 -8.81
N ASP A 74 -19.80 -7.97 -9.69
CA ASP A 74 -19.92 -9.16 -10.51
C ASP A 74 -19.67 -10.46 -9.71
N ALA A 75 -19.86 -11.60 -10.34
CA ALA A 75 -19.65 -12.91 -9.73
C ALA A 75 -18.19 -13.13 -9.31
N ASP A 76 -17.23 -12.53 -9.99
CA ASP A 76 -15.81 -12.69 -9.72
C ASP A 76 -15.38 -11.90 -8.49
N LEU A 77 -15.86 -10.67 -8.32
CA LEU A 77 -15.62 -9.89 -7.11
C LEU A 77 -16.32 -10.49 -5.87
N LEU A 78 -17.51 -11.05 -6.04
CA LEU A 78 -18.17 -11.79 -4.95
C LEU A 78 -17.40 -13.06 -4.56
N ALA A 79 -16.88 -13.80 -5.54
CA ALA A 79 -16.04 -14.98 -5.30
C ALA A 79 -14.72 -14.59 -4.63
N LEU A 80 -14.09 -13.50 -5.08
CA LEU A 80 -12.88 -12.93 -4.44
C LEU A 80 -13.16 -12.55 -2.98
N ALA A 81 -14.28 -11.91 -2.69
CA ALA A 81 -14.65 -11.53 -1.33
C ALA A 81 -14.84 -12.75 -0.42
N ARG A 82 -15.43 -13.85 -0.93
CA ARG A 82 -15.57 -15.12 -0.20
C ARG A 82 -14.21 -15.80 0.03
N GLU A 83 -13.35 -15.81 -0.98
CA GLU A 83 -11.99 -16.38 -0.88
C GLU A 83 -11.14 -15.64 0.17
N LEU A 84 -11.13 -14.32 0.12
CA LEU A 84 -10.41 -13.51 1.10
C LEU A 84 -10.98 -13.67 2.51
N ALA A 85 -12.30 -13.77 2.65
CA ALA A 85 -12.97 -14.03 3.92
C ALA A 85 -12.53 -15.38 4.51
N ALA A 86 -12.51 -16.44 3.69
CA ALA A 86 -12.07 -17.76 4.12
C ALA A 86 -10.58 -17.76 4.51
N ARG A 87 -9.73 -17.11 3.74
CA ARG A 87 -8.28 -17.01 4.03
C ARG A 87 -7.99 -16.28 5.32
N GLN A 88 -8.70 -15.19 5.62
CA GLN A 88 -8.44 -14.33 6.79
C GLN A 88 -9.33 -14.67 8.00
N SER A 89 -10.15 -15.74 7.92
CA SER A 89 -11.13 -16.07 8.95
C SER A 89 -12.07 -14.91 9.27
N LEU A 90 -12.54 -14.22 8.23
CA LEU A 90 -13.47 -13.09 8.27
C LEU A 90 -14.80 -13.48 7.58
N THR A 91 -15.76 -12.56 7.61
CA THR A 91 -16.99 -12.66 6.81
C THR A 91 -16.82 -11.94 5.47
N ALA A 92 -17.59 -12.33 4.45
CA ALA A 92 -17.60 -11.60 3.17
C ALA A 92 -18.05 -10.13 3.37
N GLY A 93 -18.95 -9.87 4.31
CA GLY A 93 -19.36 -8.51 4.68
C GLY A 93 -18.21 -7.66 5.21
N ALA A 94 -17.34 -8.24 6.04
CA ALA A 94 -16.14 -7.55 6.52
C ALA A 94 -15.17 -7.25 5.38
N VAL A 95 -14.94 -8.19 4.46
CA VAL A 95 -14.09 -7.94 3.28
C VAL A 95 -14.67 -6.82 2.42
N LEU A 96 -15.93 -6.94 2.00
CA LEU A 96 -16.62 -5.94 1.18
C LEU A 96 -16.68 -4.56 1.87
N GLY A 97 -16.92 -4.54 3.18
CA GLY A 97 -16.90 -3.33 3.99
C GLY A 97 -15.53 -2.63 4.06
N HIS A 98 -14.44 -3.32 3.75
CA HIS A 98 -13.09 -2.72 3.69
C HIS A 98 -12.66 -2.35 2.27
N VAL A 99 -13.00 -3.15 1.26
CA VAL A 99 -12.51 -2.94 -0.11
C VAL A 99 -13.36 -1.96 -0.91
N LEU A 100 -14.68 -1.89 -0.65
CA LEU A 100 -15.56 -0.95 -1.34
C LEU A 100 -15.22 0.51 -0.96
N PRO A 101 -15.39 1.48 -1.88
CA PRO A 101 -15.35 2.90 -1.59
C PRO A 101 -16.27 3.30 -0.42
N GLN A 102 -15.86 4.29 0.36
CA GLN A 102 -16.58 4.66 1.60
C GLN A 102 -18.05 5.03 1.37
N GLY A 103 -18.37 5.73 0.28
CA GLY A 103 -19.74 6.11 -0.06
C GLY A 103 -20.64 4.90 -0.31
N LEU A 104 -20.08 3.81 -0.84
CA LEU A 104 -20.81 2.56 -1.08
C LEU A 104 -21.11 1.75 0.19
N ARG A 105 -20.56 2.11 1.34
CA ARG A 105 -20.79 1.39 2.61
C ARG A 105 -22.00 1.91 3.40
N ALA A 106 -22.59 3.02 2.98
CA ALA A 106 -23.72 3.65 3.64
C ALA A 106 -25.06 3.26 2.99
N ALA A 107 -26.09 3.07 3.82
CA ALA A 107 -27.46 2.90 3.37
C ALA A 107 -28.07 4.27 3.03
N GLN A 108 -27.66 4.84 1.91
CA GLN A 108 -28.11 6.15 1.45
C GLN A 108 -28.37 6.10 -0.05
N VAL A 109 -29.56 6.51 -0.46
CA VAL A 109 -29.98 6.64 -1.85
C VAL A 109 -31.09 7.68 -1.93
N ARG A 110 -31.22 8.32 -3.07
CA ARG A 110 -32.35 9.17 -3.41
C ARG A 110 -33.06 8.62 -4.64
N LEU A 111 -34.37 8.57 -4.62
CA LEU A 111 -35.18 8.20 -5.76
C LEU A 111 -35.67 9.50 -6.42
N ARG A 112 -35.31 9.72 -7.68
CA ARG A 112 -35.78 10.86 -8.48
C ARG A 112 -36.80 10.37 -9.49
N LEU A 113 -38.03 10.91 -9.42
CA LEU A 113 -39.06 10.72 -10.42
C LEU A 113 -38.73 11.57 -11.65
N LEU A 114 -38.74 10.99 -12.84
CA LEU A 114 -38.39 11.66 -14.11
C LEU A 114 -39.61 12.37 -14.71
N GLU A 115 -40.82 11.81 -14.50
CA GLU A 115 -42.12 12.38 -14.90
C GLU A 115 -43.05 12.34 -13.69
N GLY A 116 -43.66 13.46 -13.33
CA GLY A 116 -44.69 13.55 -12.31
C GLY A 116 -46.07 13.43 -12.95
N GLU A 117 -47.06 12.82 -12.28
CA GLU A 117 -48.44 12.75 -12.69
C GLU A 117 -49.09 14.15 -12.84
N ASP A 118 -48.48 15.20 -12.27
CA ASP A 118 -48.97 16.60 -12.27
C ASP A 118 -48.04 17.58 -13.02
N GLY A 119 -47.16 17.12 -13.91
CA GLY A 119 -46.28 17.99 -14.69
C GLY A 119 -45.17 18.71 -13.87
N GLN A 120 -45.02 18.42 -12.61
CA GLN A 120 -43.94 18.93 -11.77
C GLN A 120 -42.68 18.09 -11.94
N ARG A 121 -41.66 18.68 -12.54
CA ARG A 121 -40.34 18.06 -12.72
C ARG A 121 -39.63 17.83 -11.39
N GLY A 122 -39.26 16.59 -11.12
CA GLY A 122 -38.09 16.35 -10.27
C GLY A 122 -38.32 16.14 -8.78
N HIS A 123 -39.43 15.54 -8.36
CA HIS A 123 -39.56 15.19 -6.92
C HIS A 123 -38.55 14.12 -6.56
N THR A 124 -37.76 14.39 -5.50
CA THR A 124 -36.71 13.48 -5.02
C THR A 124 -37.05 13.01 -3.61
N LEU A 125 -37.16 11.69 -3.43
CA LEU A 125 -37.42 11.06 -2.14
C LEU A 125 -36.11 10.49 -1.59
N ASP A 126 -35.81 10.69 -0.31
CA ASP A 126 -34.72 9.99 0.35
C ASP A 126 -35.14 8.60 0.84
N LEU A 127 -34.17 7.76 1.21
CA LEU A 127 -34.44 6.39 1.68
C LEU A 127 -35.35 6.32 2.89
N ARG A 128 -35.33 7.31 3.80
CA ARG A 128 -36.20 7.33 4.98
C ARG A 128 -37.63 7.64 4.60
N SER A 129 -37.82 8.58 3.69
CA SER A 129 -39.14 8.88 3.13
C SER A 129 -39.72 7.67 2.44
N ILE A 130 -38.94 6.98 1.56
CA ILE A 130 -39.39 5.75 0.90
C ILE A 130 -39.77 4.66 1.91
N ALA A 131 -38.94 4.47 2.95
CA ALA A 131 -39.20 3.48 4.00
C ALA A 131 -40.43 3.79 4.86
N GLY A 132 -40.84 5.04 4.94
CA GLY A 132 -42.01 5.49 5.67
C GLY A 132 -43.31 5.50 4.84
N GLU A 133 -43.25 5.27 3.53
CA GLU A 133 -44.41 5.21 2.66
C GLU A 133 -45.25 3.93 2.89
N GLU A 134 -46.54 3.99 2.62
CA GLU A 134 -47.41 2.83 2.64
C GLU A 134 -47.00 1.78 1.57
N PRO A 135 -47.20 0.47 1.80
CA PRO A 135 -46.82 -0.58 0.85
C PRO A 135 -47.34 -0.38 -0.58
N ALA A 136 -48.56 0.13 -0.72
CA ALA A 136 -49.15 0.46 -2.02
C ALA A 136 -48.35 1.54 -2.76
N ARG A 137 -47.90 2.58 -2.04
CA ARG A 137 -47.07 3.67 -2.59
C ARG A 137 -45.68 3.17 -2.93
N GLN A 138 -45.08 2.32 -2.09
CA GLN A 138 -43.78 1.67 -2.38
C GLN A 138 -43.89 0.83 -3.66
N ALA A 139 -44.97 0.10 -3.88
CA ALA A 139 -45.17 -0.67 -5.11
C ALA A 139 -45.24 0.22 -6.36
N VAL A 140 -45.89 1.38 -6.28
CA VAL A 140 -45.90 2.37 -7.39
C VAL A 140 -44.51 2.92 -7.68
N LEU A 141 -43.75 3.26 -6.64
CA LEU A 141 -42.37 3.73 -6.77
C LEU A 141 -41.42 2.63 -7.36
N ALA A 142 -41.61 1.39 -6.95
CA ALA A 142 -40.86 0.25 -7.49
C ALA A 142 -41.20 0.01 -8.97
N ALA A 143 -42.48 0.04 -9.34
CA ALA A 143 -42.92 -0.05 -10.74
C ALA A 143 -42.36 1.09 -11.61
N ALA A 144 -42.34 2.32 -11.08
CA ALA A 144 -41.74 3.47 -11.76
C ALA A 144 -40.20 3.28 -11.97
N LEU A 145 -39.52 2.73 -10.96
CA LEU A 145 -38.09 2.44 -11.00
C LEU A 145 -37.80 1.35 -12.06
N CYS A 146 -38.54 0.25 -12.04
CA CYS A 146 -38.37 -0.84 -13.00
C CYS A 146 -38.69 -0.42 -14.45
N ALA A 147 -39.69 0.48 -14.63
CA ALA A 147 -40.08 1.02 -15.93
C ALA A 147 -39.16 2.15 -16.44
N GLY A 148 -38.09 2.51 -15.71
CA GLY A 148 -37.21 3.62 -16.07
C GLY A 148 -37.78 5.03 -15.91
N ARG A 149 -39.00 5.17 -15.31
CA ARG A 149 -39.62 6.44 -14.99
C ARG A 149 -39.13 7.08 -13.70
N ALA A 150 -38.31 6.37 -12.95
CA ALA A 150 -37.60 6.84 -11.78
C ALA A 150 -36.13 6.38 -11.86
N ARG A 151 -35.22 7.09 -11.16
CA ARG A 151 -33.80 6.74 -11.06
C ARG A 151 -33.33 6.80 -9.62
N LEU A 152 -32.46 5.86 -9.26
CA LEU A 152 -31.70 5.91 -8.01
C LEU A 152 -30.47 6.80 -8.17
N LEU A 153 -30.36 7.79 -7.29
CA LEU A 153 -29.24 8.73 -7.27
C LEU A 153 -28.39 8.48 -6.02
N ALA A 154 -27.11 8.29 -6.20
CA ALA A 154 -26.19 8.22 -5.08
C ALA A 154 -26.01 9.60 -4.42
N PRO A 155 -25.96 9.70 -3.08
CA PRO A 155 -25.72 10.95 -2.40
C PRO A 155 -24.36 11.54 -2.82
N GLY A 156 -24.36 12.76 -3.34
CA GLY A 156 -23.14 13.45 -3.77
C GLY A 156 -22.89 13.43 -5.28
N MET A 157 -23.64 12.67 -6.07
CA MET A 157 -23.55 12.74 -7.54
C MET A 157 -24.32 13.94 -8.13
N ASP A 158 -25.32 14.49 -7.40
CA ASP A 158 -26.02 15.71 -7.77
C ASP A 158 -25.39 16.98 -7.19
N ALA A 159 -24.44 16.84 -6.27
CA ALA A 159 -23.76 18.00 -5.72
C ALA A 159 -22.70 18.45 -6.75
N ALA A 160 -23.07 19.50 -7.50
CA ALA A 160 -22.05 20.30 -8.14
C ALA A 160 -20.84 20.43 -7.20
N GLU A 161 -19.69 19.94 -7.67
CA GLU A 161 -18.36 20.32 -7.25
C GLU A 161 -18.20 20.67 -5.76
N GLY A 162 -17.86 19.67 -4.96
CA GLY A 162 -17.47 19.91 -3.57
C GLY A 162 -16.16 20.69 -3.52
N GLU A 163 -16.18 21.88 -2.91
CA GLU A 163 -14.96 22.63 -2.62
C GLU A 163 -14.10 21.87 -1.59
N ARG A 164 -12.84 21.63 -1.89
CA ARG A 164 -11.85 21.12 -0.94
C ARG A 164 -11.01 22.25 -0.40
N CYS A 165 -10.80 22.26 0.90
CA CYS A 165 -9.85 23.14 1.56
C CYS A 165 -8.49 22.47 1.55
N LEU A 166 -7.47 23.18 1.07
CA LEU A 166 -6.09 22.75 1.06
C LEU A 166 -5.19 23.80 1.72
N LEU A 167 -4.16 23.32 2.42
CA LEU A 167 -3.16 24.19 3.01
C LEU A 167 -2.24 24.73 1.90
N ARG A 168 -1.97 26.03 1.89
CA ARG A 168 -1.09 26.67 0.91
C ARG A 168 0.30 27.02 1.45
N VAL A 169 0.44 27.09 2.76
CA VAL A 169 1.67 27.52 3.44
C VAL A 169 2.03 26.51 4.54
N ASP A 170 3.27 26.06 4.55
CA ASP A 170 3.78 25.17 5.60
C ASP A 170 4.06 25.94 6.91
N PRO A 171 4.05 25.27 8.08
CA PRO A 171 4.39 25.92 9.35
C PRO A 171 5.86 26.43 9.37
N PRO A 172 6.15 27.53 10.13
CA PRO A 172 5.26 28.19 11.08
C PRO A 172 4.26 29.13 10.40
N TRP A 173 2.98 29.07 10.81
CA TRP A 173 1.95 29.92 10.21
C TRP A 173 1.91 31.30 10.87
N PRO A 174 1.67 32.38 10.10
CA PRO A 174 1.56 33.74 10.62
C PRO A 174 0.19 33.98 11.29
N VAL A 175 -0.16 33.15 12.25
CA VAL A 175 -1.41 33.17 13.01
C VAL A 175 -1.10 33.35 14.49
N ARG A 176 -1.85 34.23 15.19
CA ARG A 176 -1.66 34.49 16.61
C ARG A 176 -1.92 33.23 17.43
N PRO A 177 -1.10 32.93 18.46
CA PRO A 177 -1.31 31.74 19.31
C PRO A 177 -2.69 31.67 19.98
N SER A 178 -3.33 32.83 20.21
CA SER A 178 -4.69 32.92 20.76
C SER A 178 -5.80 32.53 19.77
N ALA A 179 -5.51 32.42 18.50
CA ALA A 179 -6.49 32.05 17.46
C ALA A 179 -6.63 30.53 17.32
N SER A 180 -6.94 29.86 18.41
CA SER A 180 -6.98 28.40 18.53
C SER A 180 -7.78 27.67 17.44
N ARG A 181 -8.87 28.28 16.95
CA ARG A 181 -9.69 27.68 15.86
C ARG A 181 -9.00 27.78 14.50
N GLN A 182 -8.29 28.87 14.22
CA GLN A 182 -7.51 28.99 12.98
C GLN A 182 -6.35 27.99 12.98
N LEU A 183 -5.62 27.90 14.10
CA LEU A 183 -4.57 26.91 14.28
C LEU A 183 -5.11 25.48 14.15
N GLY A 184 -6.22 25.14 14.79
CA GLY A 184 -6.83 23.81 14.66
C GLY A 184 -7.26 23.45 13.23
N ILE A 185 -7.69 24.42 12.41
CA ILE A 185 -7.97 24.20 10.98
C ILE A 185 -6.66 23.92 10.23
N LEU A 186 -5.61 24.71 10.47
CA LEU A 186 -4.32 24.57 9.79
C LEU A 186 -3.64 23.24 10.17
N GLU A 187 -3.64 22.89 11.45
CA GLU A 187 -3.14 21.61 11.96
C GLU A 187 -3.91 20.43 11.36
N TYR A 188 -5.25 20.51 11.35
CA TYR A 188 -6.09 19.48 10.76
C TYR A 188 -5.80 19.29 9.26
N LEU A 189 -5.67 20.39 8.50
CA LEU A 189 -5.33 20.34 7.09
C LEU A 189 -3.88 19.88 6.85
N HIS A 190 -2.97 20.19 7.78
CA HIS A 190 -1.60 19.72 7.73
C HIS A 190 -1.50 18.20 7.94
N GLU A 191 -2.28 17.65 8.87
CA GLU A 191 -2.32 16.22 9.15
C GLU A 191 -3.07 15.39 8.11
N HIS A 192 -4.18 15.92 7.57
CA HIS A 192 -5.12 15.15 6.74
C HIS A 192 -5.04 15.51 5.24
N GLY A 193 -4.25 16.52 4.88
CA GLY A 193 -4.16 17.04 3.51
C GLY A 193 -5.43 17.78 3.08
N ALA A 194 -5.71 17.80 1.77
CA ALA A 194 -6.90 18.47 1.22
C ALA A 194 -8.19 17.77 1.66
N VAL A 195 -9.05 18.47 2.38
CA VAL A 195 -10.29 17.94 2.97
C VAL A 195 -11.51 18.67 2.39
N ASN A 196 -12.58 17.93 2.10
CA ASN A 196 -13.83 18.54 1.67
C ASN A 196 -14.34 19.57 2.69
N ARG A 197 -14.70 20.78 2.23
CA ARG A 197 -15.12 21.91 3.07
C ARG A 197 -16.25 21.55 4.04
N ARG A 198 -17.25 20.80 3.58
CA ARG A 198 -18.37 20.34 4.42
C ARG A 198 -17.92 19.35 5.49
N GLN A 199 -16.99 18.47 5.15
CA GLN A 199 -16.39 17.53 6.10
C GLN A 199 -15.58 18.26 7.17
N LEU A 200 -14.73 19.20 6.77
CA LEU A 200 -13.95 20.05 7.68
C LEU A 200 -14.84 20.78 8.69
N LEU A 201 -15.93 21.41 8.20
CA LEU A 201 -16.87 22.13 9.05
C LEU A 201 -17.62 21.21 10.04
N ARG A 202 -17.96 19.99 9.62
CA ARG A 202 -18.59 18.99 10.52
C ARG A 202 -17.64 18.49 11.60
N GLN A 203 -16.38 18.25 11.23
CA GLN A 203 -15.37 17.63 12.10
C GLN A 203 -14.94 18.61 13.22
N LEU A 204 -14.73 19.89 12.87
CA LEU A 204 -14.22 20.92 13.79
C LEU A 204 -15.34 21.77 14.47
N GLY A 205 -16.58 21.56 14.07
CA GLY A 205 -17.75 22.11 14.78
C GLY A 205 -18.04 23.60 14.56
N SER A 206 -18.81 24.18 15.47
CA SER A 206 -19.31 25.55 15.37
C SER A 206 -18.19 26.60 15.39
N GLY A 207 -18.31 27.65 14.56
CA GLY A 207 -17.32 28.72 14.42
C GLY A 207 -16.18 28.44 13.43
N THR A 208 -16.04 27.20 12.94
CA THR A 208 -15.03 26.84 11.95
C THR A 208 -15.23 27.55 10.62
N ALA A 209 -16.48 27.81 10.21
CA ALA A 209 -16.77 28.50 8.95
C ALA A 209 -16.23 29.94 8.94
N ALA A 210 -16.38 30.68 10.04
CA ALA A 210 -15.85 32.04 10.16
C ALA A 210 -14.32 32.07 10.17
N ALA A 211 -13.70 31.16 10.94
CA ALA A 211 -12.24 31.01 11.02
C ALA A 211 -11.65 30.61 9.65
N LEU A 212 -12.28 29.68 8.95
CA LEU A 212 -11.92 29.27 7.59
C LEU A 212 -12.00 30.43 6.60
N GLY A 213 -13.05 31.26 6.69
CA GLY A 213 -13.20 32.45 5.86
C GLY A 213 -12.05 33.47 6.05
N VAL A 214 -11.50 33.59 7.25
CA VAL A 214 -10.33 34.41 7.53
C VAL A 214 -9.07 33.81 6.87
N LEU A 215 -8.83 32.50 7.05
CA LEU A 215 -7.67 31.80 6.48
C LEU A 215 -7.67 31.80 4.95
N LEU A 216 -8.85 31.74 4.32
CA LEU A 216 -9.01 31.88 2.87
C LEU A 216 -8.62 33.30 2.38
N ARG A 217 -9.08 34.35 3.09
CA ARG A 217 -8.68 35.73 2.75
C ARG A 217 -7.20 36.01 2.96
N GLN A 218 -6.59 35.35 3.95
CA GLN A 218 -5.16 35.44 4.23
C GLN A 218 -4.31 34.61 3.25
N GLY A 219 -4.93 33.79 2.39
CA GLY A 219 -4.22 32.93 1.45
C GLY A 219 -3.51 31.73 2.07
N LEU A 220 -3.72 31.47 3.38
CA LEU A 220 -3.13 30.32 4.09
C LEU A 220 -3.84 29.00 3.73
N VAL A 221 -5.13 29.07 3.40
CA VAL A 221 -5.94 27.96 2.91
C VAL A 221 -6.46 28.33 1.53
N GLY A 222 -6.45 27.38 0.62
CA GLY A 222 -7.05 27.52 -0.71
C GLY A 222 -8.33 26.68 -0.82
N LEU A 223 -9.21 27.08 -1.77
CA LEU A 223 -10.31 26.23 -2.22
C LEU A 223 -9.97 25.68 -3.59
N GLN A 224 -10.14 24.37 -3.75
CA GLN A 224 -10.00 23.64 -5.00
C GLN A 224 -11.33 22.94 -5.30
N ARG A 225 -11.83 23.10 -6.53
CA ARG A 225 -13.02 22.35 -6.99
C ARG A 225 -12.66 20.89 -7.24
N GLU A 226 -13.52 19.96 -6.88
CA GLU A 226 -13.26 18.52 -7.04
C GLU A 226 -13.07 18.08 -8.51
N ASP A 227 -13.56 18.86 -9.47
CA ASP A 227 -13.41 18.55 -10.90
C ASP A 227 -12.11 19.07 -11.53
N GLY A 228 -11.25 19.77 -10.76
CA GLY A 228 -9.99 20.38 -11.26
C GLY A 228 -8.76 19.48 -11.24
N ASP A 229 -8.86 18.23 -10.78
CA ASP A 229 -7.69 17.34 -10.61
C ASP A 229 -7.10 16.82 -11.92
N ASP A 230 -7.84 16.85 -13.04
CA ASP A 230 -7.26 16.46 -14.33
C ASP A 230 -6.41 17.56 -14.99
N ALA A 231 -6.61 18.82 -14.63
CA ALA A 231 -5.86 19.94 -15.20
C ALA A 231 -4.49 20.18 -14.54
N THR A 232 -4.32 19.81 -13.27
CA THR A 232 -3.03 19.93 -12.56
C THR A 232 -2.06 18.78 -12.86
N ASP A 233 -2.58 17.62 -13.26
CA ASP A 233 -1.76 16.46 -13.60
C ASP A 233 -1.08 16.56 -14.98
N THR A 234 -1.56 17.44 -15.86
CA THR A 234 -1.00 17.64 -17.21
C THR A 234 0.08 18.72 -17.29
N ALA A 235 0.23 19.57 -16.24
CA ALA A 235 1.02 20.79 -16.35
C ALA A 235 2.49 20.68 -15.90
N LEU A 236 2.93 19.60 -15.24
CA LEU A 236 4.22 19.60 -14.53
C LEU A 236 5.41 18.97 -15.27
N LEU A 237 5.19 18.17 -16.30
CA LEU A 237 6.26 17.72 -17.21
C LEU A 237 5.66 17.54 -18.60
N PRO A 238 6.27 18.07 -19.67
CA PRO A 238 5.81 17.78 -21.03
C PRO A 238 5.80 16.26 -21.24
N PRO A 239 4.80 15.69 -21.92
CA PRO A 239 4.82 14.28 -22.29
C PRO A 239 6.09 14.06 -23.10
N ALA A 240 7.03 13.28 -22.56
CA ALA A 240 8.11 12.78 -23.38
C ALA A 240 7.44 11.90 -24.45
N PRO A 241 7.64 12.19 -25.76
CA PRO A 241 7.17 11.25 -26.77
C PRO A 241 7.76 9.90 -26.42
N LEU A 242 6.95 8.84 -26.48
CA LEU A 242 7.44 7.48 -26.41
C LEU A 242 7.95 7.09 -27.80
N PRO A 243 9.21 7.41 -28.15
CA PRO A 243 9.73 7.18 -29.47
C PRO A 243 10.61 5.96 -29.43
N PHE A 244 10.06 4.77 -29.21
CA PHE A 244 10.93 3.63 -29.40
C PHE A 244 10.19 2.47 -30.02
N ALA A 245 10.72 2.03 -31.13
CA ALA A 245 10.52 0.67 -31.56
C ALA A 245 11.11 -0.26 -30.48
N LEU A 246 10.36 -1.26 -30.07
CA LEU A 246 10.85 -2.30 -29.17
C LEU A 246 12.08 -2.97 -29.81
N ASN A 247 13.11 -3.25 -29.02
CA ASN A 247 14.23 -4.04 -29.47
C ASN A 247 13.86 -5.51 -29.61
N ALA A 248 14.72 -6.32 -30.22
CA ALA A 248 14.43 -7.73 -30.49
C ALA A 248 14.08 -8.53 -29.22
N ALA A 249 14.75 -8.26 -28.10
CA ALA A 249 14.45 -8.95 -26.82
C ALA A 249 13.09 -8.55 -26.26
N GLN A 250 12.75 -7.28 -26.33
CA GLN A 250 11.43 -6.77 -25.90
C GLN A 250 10.32 -7.31 -26.80
N GLN A 251 10.57 -7.39 -28.11
CA GLN A 251 9.63 -7.94 -29.09
C GLN A 251 9.36 -9.42 -28.81
N ALA A 252 10.38 -10.24 -28.60
CA ALA A 252 10.22 -11.65 -28.25
C ALA A 252 9.44 -11.87 -26.96
N VAL A 253 9.69 -11.02 -25.94
CA VAL A 253 8.92 -11.02 -24.70
C VAL A 253 7.45 -10.66 -24.97
N LEU A 254 7.19 -9.64 -25.77
CA LEU A 254 5.82 -9.21 -26.10
C LEU A 254 5.07 -10.30 -26.85
N GLU A 255 5.71 -11.01 -27.78
CA GLU A 255 5.13 -12.14 -28.53
C GLU A 255 4.67 -13.29 -27.61
N ASP A 256 5.46 -13.67 -26.60
CA ASP A 256 5.02 -14.67 -25.59
C ASP A 256 3.81 -14.17 -24.80
N LEU A 257 3.85 -12.90 -24.35
CA LEU A 257 2.78 -12.31 -23.55
C LEU A 257 1.48 -12.16 -24.33
N THR A 258 1.53 -11.72 -25.59
CA THR A 258 0.34 -11.59 -26.46
C THR A 258 -0.25 -12.94 -26.79
N THR A 259 0.59 -13.94 -27.08
CA THR A 259 0.16 -15.33 -27.27
C THR A 259 -0.58 -15.86 -26.04
N ALA A 260 -0.08 -15.55 -24.82
CA ALA A 260 -0.74 -15.95 -23.57
C ALA A 260 -2.09 -15.23 -23.34
N VAL A 261 -2.23 -13.97 -23.76
CA VAL A 261 -3.50 -13.23 -23.71
C VAL A 261 -4.51 -13.81 -24.73
N ASP A 262 -4.05 -14.07 -25.96
CA ASP A 262 -4.91 -14.54 -27.05
C ASP A 262 -5.43 -15.96 -26.80
N ALA A 263 -4.69 -16.78 -26.06
CA ALA A 263 -5.13 -18.10 -25.64
C ALA A 263 -6.38 -18.07 -24.75
N GLY A 264 -6.66 -16.97 -24.05
CA GLY A 264 -7.86 -16.79 -23.21
C GLY A 264 -7.95 -17.74 -22.01
N VAL A 265 -6.83 -18.34 -21.62
CA VAL A 265 -6.71 -19.24 -20.46
C VAL A 265 -5.83 -18.59 -19.39
N PRO A 266 -6.02 -18.93 -18.11
CA PRO A 266 -5.22 -18.38 -17.05
C PRO A 266 -3.72 -18.65 -17.26
N ALA A 267 -2.91 -17.60 -17.29
CA ALA A 267 -1.48 -17.69 -17.42
C ALA A 267 -0.76 -16.76 -16.42
N SER A 268 0.44 -17.12 -16.02
CA SER A 268 1.27 -16.26 -15.20
C SER A 268 2.70 -16.23 -15.76
N ARG A 269 3.36 -15.06 -15.68
CA ARG A 269 4.75 -14.87 -16.15
C ARG A 269 5.50 -13.95 -15.16
N LEU A 270 6.77 -14.23 -14.97
CA LEU A 270 7.70 -13.30 -14.37
C LEU A 270 8.51 -12.62 -15.47
N LEU A 271 8.45 -11.29 -15.57
CA LEU A 271 9.35 -10.51 -16.42
C LEU A 271 10.53 -10.02 -15.58
N PHE A 272 11.64 -10.75 -15.66
CA PHE A 272 12.90 -10.41 -15.02
C PHE A 272 13.73 -9.55 -15.96
N GLY A 273 13.80 -8.26 -15.67
CA GLY A 273 14.52 -7.31 -16.53
C GLY A 273 15.33 -6.32 -15.72
N VAL A 274 16.60 -6.14 -16.08
CA VAL A 274 17.48 -5.18 -15.38
C VAL A 274 16.88 -3.78 -15.32
N THR A 275 17.33 -2.97 -14.37
CA THR A 275 16.86 -1.57 -14.24
C THR A 275 17.18 -0.81 -15.53
N GLY A 276 16.16 -0.22 -16.16
CA GLY A 276 16.33 0.48 -17.44
C GLY A 276 16.26 -0.42 -18.69
N SER A 277 15.81 -1.67 -18.56
CA SER A 277 15.59 -2.58 -19.72
C SER A 277 14.35 -2.27 -20.55
N GLY A 278 13.51 -1.30 -20.14
CA GLY A 278 12.30 -0.91 -20.85
C GLY A 278 11.07 -1.77 -20.56
N LYS A 279 10.98 -2.42 -19.40
CA LYS A 279 9.79 -3.18 -18.99
C LYS A 279 8.49 -2.41 -19.19
N THR A 280 8.47 -1.11 -18.86
CA THR A 280 7.30 -0.24 -19.02
C THR A 280 6.79 -0.21 -20.47
N ALA A 281 7.67 -0.15 -21.46
CA ALA A 281 7.28 -0.17 -22.87
C ALA A 281 6.55 -1.48 -23.22
N VAL A 282 7.06 -2.61 -22.71
CA VAL A 282 6.41 -3.93 -22.91
C VAL A 282 5.03 -3.95 -22.25
N TYR A 283 4.87 -3.38 -21.04
CA TYR A 283 3.56 -3.32 -20.37
C TYR A 283 2.53 -2.49 -21.15
N LEU A 284 2.96 -1.35 -21.69
CA LEU A 284 2.08 -0.46 -22.45
C LEU A 284 1.67 -1.08 -23.79
N GLU A 285 2.60 -1.74 -24.50
CA GLU A 285 2.29 -2.47 -25.73
C GLU A 285 1.39 -3.68 -25.48
N LEU A 286 1.60 -4.41 -24.37
CA LEU A 286 0.69 -5.46 -23.92
C LEU A 286 -0.72 -4.92 -23.66
N ALA A 287 -0.82 -3.78 -22.97
CA ALA A 287 -2.12 -3.13 -22.73
C ALA A 287 -2.81 -2.73 -24.03
N ARG A 288 -2.05 -2.16 -25.01
CA ARG A 288 -2.56 -1.82 -26.34
C ARG A 288 -3.09 -3.06 -27.06
N HIS A 289 -2.36 -4.18 -27.00
CA HIS A 289 -2.80 -5.45 -27.57
C HIS A 289 -4.10 -5.96 -26.92
N CYS A 290 -4.17 -5.97 -25.58
CA CYS A 290 -5.39 -6.37 -24.86
C CYS A 290 -6.61 -5.55 -25.33
N LEU A 291 -6.49 -4.23 -25.40
CA LEU A 291 -7.57 -3.35 -25.84
C LEU A 291 -8.00 -3.63 -27.30
N ALA A 292 -7.05 -3.88 -28.19
CA ALA A 292 -7.34 -4.26 -29.58
C ALA A 292 -8.09 -5.60 -29.68
N GLN A 293 -7.89 -6.50 -28.73
CA GLN A 293 -8.62 -7.77 -28.59
C GLN A 293 -9.94 -7.66 -27.83
N GLY A 294 -10.42 -6.46 -27.54
CA GLY A 294 -11.65 -6.26 -26.77
C GLY A 294 -11.52 -6.64 -25.28
N ARG A 295 -10.30 -6.65 -24.74
CA ARG A 295 -10.02 -7.01 -23.35
C ARG A 295 -9.42 -5.85 -22.57
N SER A 296 -9.77 -5.72 -21.30
CA SER A 296 -9.22 -4.70 -20.41
C SER A 296 -7.88 -5.12 -19.83
N CYS A 297 -7.06 -4.11 -19.50
CA CYS A 297 -5.80 -4.31 -18.78
C CYS A 297 -5.79 -3.55 -17.45
N LEU A 298 -5.26 -4.19 -16.40
CA LEU A 298 -5.04 -3.60 -15.09
C LEU A 298 -3.54 -3.50 -14.83
N LEU A 299 -2.99 -2.27 -14.82
CA LEU A 299 -1.57 -1.99 -14.60
C LEU A 299 -1.35 -1.40 -13.22
N LEU A 300 -0.66 -2.12 -12.35
CA LEU A 300 -0.46 -1.76 -10.96
C LEU A 300 0.96 -1.29 -10.68
N ALA A 301 1.07 -0.16 -10.02
CA ALA A 301 2.31 0.41 -9.52
C ALA A 301 2.36 0.37 -7.98
N PRO A 302 3.56 0.26 -7.37
CA PRO A 302 3.71 0.25 -5.93
C PRO A 302 3.35 1.59 -5.27
N GLU A 303 3.54 2.70 -5.99
CA GLU A 303 3.35 4.06 -5.48
C GLU A 303 2.49 4.91 -6.41
N VAL A 304 1.82 5.90 -5.82
CA VAL A 304 0.89 6.79 -6.53
C VAL A 304 1.60 7.60 -7.62
N ALA A 305 2.79 8.15 -7.33
CA ALA A 305 3.57 8.90 -8.32
C ALA A 305 3.92 8.08 -9.56
N LEU A 306 4.31 6.81 -9.35
CA LEU A 306 4.57 5.91 -10.46
C LEU A 306 3.29 5.58 -11.25
N ALA A 307 2.16 5.42 -10.57
CA ALA A 307 0.87 5.21 -11.22
C ALA A 307 0.47 6.42 -12.09
N HIS A 308 0.67 7.67 -11.61
CA HIS A 308 0.44 8.88 -12.40
C HIS A 308 1.33 8.92 -13.65
N LYS A 309 2.62 8.58 -13.50
CA LYS A 309 3.54 8.50 -14.64
C LYS A 309 3.07 7.45 -15.67
N LEU A 310 2.76 6.23 -15.22
CA LEU A 310 2.30 5.16 -16.09
C LEU A 310 0.99 5.53 -16.82
N ARG A 311 0.05 6.18 -16.13
CA ARG A 311 -1.19 6.69 -16.75
C ARG A 311 -0.88 7.68 -17.88
N ARG A 312 0.02 8.63 -17.62
CA ARG A 312 0.43 9.62 -18.61
C ARG A 312 1.10 8.98 -19.83
N ASP A 313 2.06 8.08 -19.56
CA ASP A 313 2.77 7.36 -20.63
C ASP A 313 1.77 6.51 -21.44
N ALA A 314 0.80 5.86 -20.80
CA ALA A 314 -0.27 5.11 -21.44
C ALA A 314 -1.20 6.00 -22.27
N ALA A 315 -1.61 7.16 -21.73
CA ALA A 315 -2.46 8.10 -22.47
C ALA A 315 -1.75 8.68 -23.70
N CYS A 316 -0.42 8.90 -23.62
CA CYS A 316 0.37 9.32 -24.80
C CYS A 316 0.44 8.22 -25.87
N LEU A 317 0.52 6.95 -25.48
CA LEU A 317 0.58 5.83 -26.44
C LEU A 317 -0.79 5.51 -27.07
N LEU A 318 -1.84 5.51 -26.25
CA LEU A 318 -3.19 5.10 -26.67
C LEU A 318 -4.01 6.24 -27.29
N GLY A 319 -3.62 7.49 -27.06
CA GLY A 319 -4.37 8.67 -27.54
C GLY A 319 -5.80 8.68 -27.04
N THR A 320 -6.76 8.85 -27.97
CA THR A 320 -8.21 8.83 -27.69
C THR A 320 -8.86 7.47 -27.91
N ASP A 321 -8.09 6.46 -28.35
CA ASP A 321 -8.62 5.18 -28.82
C ASP A 321 -9.21 4.33 -27.71
N ALA A 322 -8.74 4.53 -26.45
CA ALA A 322 -9.29 3.82 -25.30
C ALA A 322 -9.19 4.67 -24.01
N PRO A 323 -10.17 4.57 -23.10
CA PRO A 323 -10.14 5.28 -21.82
C PRO A 323 -9.07 4.72 -20.89
N VAL A 324 -8.27 5.62 -20.30
CA VAL A 324 -7.23 5.32 -19.33
C VAL A 324 -7.62 5.89 -17.98
N TYR A 325 -7.98 5.04 -17.05
CA TYR A 325 -8.39 5.40 -15.71
C TYR A 325 -7.24 5.35 -14.72
N LEU A 326 -7.25 6.23 -13.72
CA LEU A 326 -6.33 6.20 -12.60
C LEU A 326 -7.11 5.93 -11.31
N TYR A 327 -6.63 4.96 -10.50
CA TYR A 327 -7.26 4.64 -9.21
C TYR A 327 -6.23 4.40 -8.10
N HIS A 328 -6.35 5.14 -6.99
CA HIS A 328 -5.53 4.94 -5.80
C HIS A 328 -6.23 5.41 -4.52
N GLY A 329 -5.76 4.94 -3.37
CA GLY A 329 -6.39 5.16 -2.06
C GLY A 329 -6.42 6.61 -1.58
N TYR A 330 -5.55 7.49 -2.11
CA TYR A 330 -5.48 8.91 -1.74
C TYR A 330 -6.45 9.79 -2.53
N GLN A 331 -7.14 9.25 -3.53
CA GLN A 331 -8.21 10.00 -4.22
C GLN A 331 -9.39 10.27 -3.28
N GLY A 332 -10.11 11.36 -3.52
CA GLY A 332 -11.33 11.71 -2.77
C GLY A 332 -12.38 10.59 -2.80
N ALA A 333 -13.16 10.48 -1.73
CA ALA A 333 -14.14 9.41 -1.59
C ALA A 333 -15.17 9.41 -2.72
N SER A 334 -15.65 10.59 -3.12
CA SER A 334 -16.65 10.76 -4.21
C SER A 334 -16.08 10.34 -5.57
N ARG A 335 -14.82 10.68 -5.87
CA ARG A 335 -14.15 10.28 -7.12
C ARG A 335 -13.99 8.76 -7.19
N ARG A 336 -13.55 8.13 -6.10
CA ARG A 336 -13.42 6.66 -6.03
C ARG A 336 -14.76 5.95 -6.21
N GLU A 337 -15.83 6.49 -5.62
CA GLU A 337 -17.17 5.95 -5.79
C GLU A 337 -17.66 6.12 -7.23
N ARG A 338 -17.50 7.31 -7.83
CA ARG A 338 -17.87 7.58 -9.21
C ARG A 338 -17.20 6.63 -10.17
N LEU A 339 -15.88 6.48 -10.06
CA LEU A 339 -15.12 5.57 -10.91
C LEU A 339 -15.53 4.10 -10.73
N PHE A 340 -15.79 3.68 -9.48
CA PHE A 340 -16.28 2.33 -9.22
C PHE A 340 -17.62 2.05 -9.91
N ARG A 341 -18.56 3.00 -9.83
CA ARG A 341 -19.87 2.91 -10.49
C ARG A 341 -19.77 2.95 -12.02
N GLU A 342 -18.89 3.80 -12.54
CA GLU A 342 -18.62 3.92 -13.97
C GLU A 342 -18.11 2.60 -14.54
N LEU A 343 -17.11 2.00 -13.89
CA LEU A 343 -16.56 0.71 -14.31
C LEU A 343 -17.55 -0.45 -14.14
N ALA A 344 -18.41 -0.42 -13.10
CA ALA A 344 -19.44 -1.42 -12.92
C ALA A 344 -20.55 -1.39 -14.00
N ALA A 345 -20.78 -0.22 -14.57
CA ALA A 345 -21.77 -0.04 -15.65
C ALA A 345 -21.15 -0.14 -17.06
N ARG A 346 -19.83 -0.32 -17.15
CA ARG A 346 -19.11 -0.32 -18.42
C ARG A 346 -19.06 -1.71 -19.03
N GLU A 347 -19.33 -1.77 -20.33
CA GLU A 347 -19.22 -2.98 -21.13
C GLU A 347 -17.95 -2.98 -22.02
N ASP A 348 -17.50 -1.81 -22.48
CA ASP A 348 -16.33 -1.67 -23.33
C ASP A 348 -15.01 -1.86 -22.55
N PRO A 349 -13.96 -2.38 -23.21
CA PRO A 349 -12.65 -2.55 -22.58
C PRO A 349 -12.01 -1.22 -22.20
N CYS A 350 -11.14 -1.25 -21.18
CA CYS A 350 -10.42 -0.07 -20.72
C CYS A 350 -9.06 -0.43 -20.12
N LEU A 351 -8.18 0.55 -20.01
CA LEU A 351 -6.97 0.46 -19.22
C LEU A 351 -7.19 1.13 -17.85
N VAL A 352 -6.97 0.37 -16.78
CA VAL A 352 -6.95 0.92 -15.44
C VAL A 352 -5.52 0.89 -14.92
N VAL A 353 -4.96 2.06 -14.63
CA VAL A 353 -3.67 2.22 -13.95
C VAL A 353 -3.94 2.56 -12.49
N GLY A 354 -3.23 1.90 -11.55
CA GLY A 354 -3.49 2.19 -10.15
C GLY A 354 -2.50 1.57 -9.18
N THR A 355 -2.85 1.68 -7.91
CA THR A 355 -2.13 0.98 -6.84
C THR A 355 -2.89 -0.30 -6.46
N ARG A 356 -2.42 -1.03 -5.45
CA ARG A 356 -3.02 -2.31 -4.99
C ARG A 356 -4.55 -2.27 -4.80
N SER A 357 -5.12 -1.10 -4.46
CA SER A 357 -6.59 -0.96 -4.27
C SER A 357 -7.39 -1.08 -5.56
N ALA A 358 -6.77 -0.87 -6.73
CA ALA A 358 -7.41 -1.04 -8.03
C ALA A 358 -7.77 -2.50 -8.33
N LEU A 359 -7.17 -3.46 -7.63
CA LEU A 359 -7.52 -4.89 -7.72
C LEU A 359 -8.97 -5.20 -7.33
N PHE A 360 -9.68 -4.29 -6.70
CA PHE A 360 -11.08 -4.50 -6.29
C PHE A 360 -12.08 -3.76 -7.17
N LEU A 361 -11.63 -3.17 -8.26
CA LEU A 361 -12.51 -2.50 -9.22
C LEU A 361 -13.22 -3.53 -10.13
N PRO A 362 -14.48 -3.29 -10.50
CA PRO A 362 -15.25 -4.11 -11.45
C PRO A 362 -14.81 -3.78 -12.89
N VAL A 363 -13.61 -4.25 -13.27
CA VAL A 363 -13.05 -4.03 -14.61
C VAL A 363 -13.63 -5.04 -15.57
N PRO A 364 -14.33 -4.61 -16.65
CA PRO A 364 -14.96 -5.52 -17.60
C PRO A 364 -13.92 -6.28 -18.44
N HIS A 365 -14.23 -7.50 -18.88
CA HIS A 365 -13.44 -8.29 -19.85
C HIS A 365 -11.94 -8.31 -19.59
N LEU A 366 -11.54 -8.61 -18.36
CA LEU A 366 -10.14 -8.57 -17.93
C LEU A 366 -9.28 -9.54 -18.76
N GLY A 367 -8.24 -9.02 -19.47
CA GLY A 367 -7.30 -9.79 -20.28
C GLY A 367 -5.91 -9.89 -19.68
N ALA A 368 -5.46 -8.86 -18.94
CA ALA A 368 -4.17 -8.88 -18.26
C ALA A 368 -4.18 -8.10 -16.97
N ILE A 369 -3.42 -8.58 -15.99
CA ILE A 369 -3.05 -7.86 -14.76
C ILE A 369 -1.54 -7.79 -14.71
N VAL A 370 -0.99 -6.57 -14.64
CA VAL A 370 0.46 -6.32 -14.56
C VAL A 370 0.79 -5.72 -13.19
N LEU A 371 1.73 -6.30 -12.48
CA LEU A 371 2.32 -5.73 -11.26
C LEU A 371 3.74 -5.29 -11.57
N ASP A 372 3.97 -3.99 -11.69
CA ASP A 372 5.33 -3.43 -11.81
C ASP A 372 6.00 -3.39 -10.45
N GLU A 373 7.31 -3.72 -10.39
CA GLU A 373 8.09 -3.86 -9.16
C GLU A 373 7.41 -4.79 -8.14
N GLU A 374 7.04 -6.01 -8.57
CA GLU A 374 6.22 -6.99 -7.82
C GLU A 374 6.72 -7.31 -6.41
N HIS A 375 8.03 -7.11 -6.18
CA HIS A 375 8.69 -7.34 -4.89
C HIS A 375 8.38 -6.26 -3.85
N ASP A 376 7.77 -5.13 -4.26
CA ASP A 376 7.57 -4.00 -3.37
C ASP A 376 6.62 -4.31 -2.20
N ALA A 377 7.03 -3.90 -1.00
CA ALA A 377 6.26 -4.11 0.22
C ALA A 377 4.89 -3.42 0.22
N SER A 378 4.69 -2.38 -0.60
CA SER A 378 3.41 -1.67 -0.71
C SER A 378 2.29 -2.52 -1.30
N PHE A 379 2.61 -3.62 -1.99
CA PHE A 379 1.63 -4.60 -2.47
C PHE A 379 1.03 -5.47 -1.37
N LYS A 380 1.52 -5.38 -0.13
CA LYS A 380 0.88 -5.96 1.04
C LYS A 380 0.01 -4.92 1.75
N GLN A 381 -1.22 -5.28 2.07
CA GLN A 381 -2.05 -4.61 3.08
C GLN A 381 -1.91 -5.37 4.38
N ASP A 382 -1.53 -4.69 5.47
CA ASP A 382 -1.29 -5.28 6.79
C ASP A 382 -2.20 -4.71 7.90
N GLU A 383 -3.06 -3.75 7.56
CA GLU A 383 -4.04 -3.15 8.45
C GLU A 383 -5.46 -3.49 8.02
N SER A 384 -6.38 -3.61 8.96
CA SER A 384 -7.83 -3.82 8.79
C SER A 384 -8.20 -5.10 8.04
N LEU A 385 -7.87 -5.22 6.77
CA LEU A 385 -8.02 -6.42 5.94
C LEU A 385 -6.64 -6.79 5.37
N PRO A 386 -5.92 -7.77 5.94
CA PRO A 386 -4.63 -8.17 5.41
C PRO A 386 -4.79 -8.94 4.09
N TYR A 387 -4.04 -8.54 3.05
CA TYR A 387 -3.97 -9.30 1.80
C TYR A 387 -2.66 -9.00 1.04
N GLN A 388 -2.24 -9.94 0.20
CA GLN A 388 -1.18 -9.76 -0.77
C GLN A 388 -1.78 -9.46 -2.14
N ALA A 389 -1.35 -8.36 -2.77
CA ALA A 389 -1.84 -7.98 -4.10
C ALA A 389 -1.56 -9.06 -5.15
N LYS A 390 -0.41 -9.74 -5.08
CA LYS A 390 -0.06 -10.87 -5.98
C LYS A 390 -1.08 -12.01 -5.91
N GLU A 391 -1.52 -12.38 -4.72
CA GLU A 391 -2.51 -13.45 -4.53
C GLU A 391 -3.90 -13.04 -5.05
N VAL A 392 -4.31 -11.78 -4.78
CA VAL A 392 -5.57 -11.23 -5.29
C VAL A 392 -5.54 -11.15 -6.81
N ALA A 393 -4.43 -10.68 -7.39
CA ALA A 393 -4.23 -10.59 -8.83
C ALA A 393 -4.26 -11.97 -9.48
N TRP A 394 -3.57 -12.97 -8.88
CA TRP A 394 -3.59 -14.34 -9.35
C TRP A 394 -5.01 -14.94 -9.34
N PHE A 395 -5.75 -14.76 -8.25
CA PHE A 395 -7.12 -15.23 -8.15
C PHE A 395 -8.02 -14.61 -9.22
N ARG A 396 -7.92 -13.29 -9.43
CA ARG A 396 -8.70 -12.60 -10.45
C ARG A 396 -8.32 -13.04 -11.87
N ALA A 397 -7.01 -13.13 -12.16
CA ALA A 397 -6.54 -13.59 -13.48
C ALA A 397 -7.00 -15.03 -13.75
N ALA A 398 -6.91 -15.91 -12.75
CA ALA A 398 -7.34 -17.30 -12.88
C ALA A 398 -8.84 -17.43 -13.20
N ARG A 399 -9.68 -16.58 -12.61
CA ARG A 399 -11.13 -16.59 -12.87
C ARG A 399 -11.52 -15.97 -14.21
N ALA A 400 -10.80 -14.94 -14.62
CA ALA A 400 -11.10 -14.20 -15.86
C ALA A 400 -10.47 -14.83 -17.12
N GLY A 401 -9.70 -15.92 -17.01
CA GLY A 401 -8.90 -16.44 -18.12
C GLY A 401 -7.88 -15.41 -18.60
N ALA A 402 -7.26 -14.68 -17.68
CA ALA A 402 -6.38 -13.56 -17.97
C ALA A 402 -4.91 -13.87 -17.66
N LEU A 403 -4.02 -13.07 -18.22
CA LEU A 403 -2.58 -13.12 -17.94
C LEU A 403 -2.25 -12.33 -16.66
N LEU A 404 -1.50 -12.94 -15.75
CA LEU A 404 -0.81 -12.25 -14.66
C LEU A 404 0.66 -12.06 -15.00
N LEU A 405 1.10 -10.80 -15.13
CA LEU A 405 2.49 -10.44 -15.38
C LEU A 405 3.08 -9.79 -14.14
N LEU A 406 4.11 -10.43 -13.58
CA LEU A 406 4.90 -9.91 -12.47
C LEU A 406 6.21 -9.33 -13.01
N GLY A 407 6.42 -8.03 -12.90
CA GLY A 407 7.62 -7.38 -13.42
C GLY A 407 8.57 -6.92 -12.32
N SER A 408 9.85 -7.24 -12.43
CA SER A 408 10.88 -6.80 -11.49
C SER A 408 12.28 -6.86 -12.07
N ALA A 409 13.17 -5.98 -11.55
CA ALA A 409 14.61 -6.11 -11.72
C ALA A 409 15.26 -6.94 -10.60
N THR A 410 14.59 -7.05 -9.48
CA THR A 410 15.02 -7.74 -8.26
C THR A 410 13.84 -8.46 -7.65
N PRO A 411 13.37 -9.57 -8.24
CA PRO A 411 12.17 -10.28 -7.79
C PRO A 411 12.16 -10.62 -6.29
N ASP A 412 10.98 -10.79 -5.72
CA ASP A 412 10.81 -11.36 -4.37
C ASP A 412 11.38 -12.79 -4.37
N ILE A 413 12.12 -13.17 -3.35
CA ILE A 413 12.74 -14.51 -3.22
C ILE A 413 11.71 -15.64 -3.41
N LYS A 414 10.47 -15.46 -2.94
CA LYS A 414 9.40 -16.47 -3.11
C LYS A 414 8.94 -16.57 -4.57
N THR A 415 8.87 -15.44 -5.27
CA THR A 415 8.53 -15.40 -6.68
C THR A 415 9.59 -16.07 -7.53
N PHE A 416 10.86 -15.78 -7.26
CA PHE A 416 11.96 -16.41 -7.99
C PHE A 416 12.12 -17.91 -7.64
N TYR A 417 11.84 -18.30 -6.40
CA TYR A 417 11.78 -19.72 -6.01
C TYR A 417 10.68 -20.48 -6.77
N ALA A 418 9.52 -19.87 -7.03
CA ALA A 418 8.49 -20.48 -7.85
C ALA A 418 8.94 -20.68 -9.31
N VAL A 419 9.79 -19.79 -9.84
CA VAL A 419 10.44 -19.98 -11.16
C VAL A 419 11.38 -21.18 -11.12
N GLU A 420 12.26 -21.25 -10.13
CA GLU A 420 13.21 -22.36 -9.97
C GLU A 420 12.52 -23.72 -9.83
N GLN A 421 11.34 -23.75 -9.20
CA GLN A 421 10.49 -24.95 -9.09
C GLN A 421 9.65 -25.25 -10.35
N GLY A 422 9.81 -24.50 -11.44
CA GLY A 422 9.03 -24.65 -12.68
C GLY A 422 7.55 -24.27 -12.57
N GLN A 423 7.15 -23.63 -11.48
CA GLN A 423 5.74 -23.21 -11.23
C GLN A 423 5.37 -21.89 -11.92
N LEU A 424 6.38 -21.07 -12.26
CA LEU A 424 6.18 -19.76 -12.87
C LEU A 424 7.19 -19.57 -14.01
N PRO A 425 6.76 -19.55 -15.28
CA PRO A 425 7.63 -19.24 -16.41
C PRO A 425 8.23 -17.85 -16.31
N MET A 426 9.50 -17.71 -16.69
CA MET A 426 10.25 -16.47 -16.62
C MET A 426 10.69 -15.99 -18.00
N LEU A 427 10.41 -14.71 -18.29
CA LEU A 427 10.89 -13.98 -19.45
C LEU A 427 12.02 -13.03 -19.04
N ARG A 428 13.05 -12.86 -19.85
CA ARG A 428 14.24 -12.09 -19.47
C ARG A 428 14.49 -10.90 -20.39
N LEU A 429 14.81 -9.75 -19.76
CA LEU A 429 15.36 -8.57 -20.43
C LEU A 429 16.74 -8.25 -19.83
N PRO A 430 17.81 -8.88 -20.34
CA PRO A 430 19.12 -8.86 -19.68
C PRO A 430 19.91 -7.55 -19.86
N ALA A 431 19.54 -6.72 -20.84
CA ALA A 431 20.28 -5.52 -21.21
C ALA A 431 19.49 -4.23 -20.93
N ARG A 432 20.21 -3.16 -20.58
CA ARG A 432 19.65 -1.80 -20.53
C ARG A 432 19.43 -1.25 -21.95
N ILE A 433 18.43 -0.38 -22.10
CA ILE A 433 18.24 0.37 -23.35
C ILE A 433 19.52 1.20 -23.62
N GLY A 434 20.04 1.13 -24.84
CA GLY A 434 21.27 1.81 -25.22
C GLY A 434 22.58 1.12 -24.78
N GLY A 435 22.52 -0.12 -24.24
CA GLY A 435 23.70 -0.92 -23.92
C GLY A 435 24.61 -0.37 -22.81
N ARG A 436 24.16 0.60 -22.04
CA ARG A 436 24.97 1.28 -21.02
C ARG A 436 25.18 0.36 -19.80
N PRO A 437 26.43 0.25 -19.24
CA PRO A 437 26.69 -0.52 -18.04
C PRO A 437 26.01 0.12 -16.81
N LEU A 438 25.83 -0.67 -15.76
CA LEU A 438 25.45 -0.13 -14.46
C LEU A 438 26.60 0.71 -13.87
N PRO A 439 26.31 1.77 -13.11
CA PRO A 439 27.32 2.54 -12.40
C PRO A 439 28.13 1.65 -11.46
N PRO A 440 29.44 1.87 -11.31
CA PRO A 440 30.24 1.17 -10.31
C PRO A 440 29.78 1.51 -8.91
N VAL A 441 29.75 0.51 -8.03
CA VAL A 441 29.38 0.62 -6.62
C VAL A 441 30.66 0.53 -5.78
N GLU A 442 31.01 1.61 -5.09
CA GLU A 442 32.15 1.68 -4.14
C GLU A 442 31.63 1.57 -2.71
N LEU A 443 32.22 0.65 -1.91
CA LEU A 443 31.97 0.57 -0.47
C LEU A 443 32.92 1.49 0.26
N VAL A 444 32.38 2.42 1.03
CA VAL A 444 33.11 3.39 1.83
C VAL A 444 33.03 3.01 3.30
N ASP A 445 34.18 2.82 3.94
CA ASP A 445 34.24 2.50 5.37
C ASP A 445 33.89 3.73 6.22
N MET A 446 32.99 3.54 7.16
CA MET A 446 32.65 4.52 8.19
C MET A 446 33.47 4.25 9.45
N ASP A 447 34.72 4.72 9.48
CA ASP A 447 35.55 4.62 10.68
C ASP A 447 35.09 5.65 11.71
N PRO A 448 34.74 5.23 12.95
CA PRO A 448 34.37 6.13 14.02
C PRO A 448 35.48 7.13 14.41
N GLN A 449 36.73 6.76 14.25
CA GLN A 449 37.88 7.62 14.59
C GLN A 449 38.08 8.77 13.58
N VAL A 450 37.73 8.56 12.33
CA VAL A 450 37.84 9.59 11.28
C VAL A 450 36.67 10.57 11.32
N ALA A 451 35.49 10.14 11.76
CA ALA A 451 34.31 10.98 11.88
C ALA A 451 34.38 12.00 13.06
N ALA A 452 35.23 11.75 14.05
CA ALA A 452 35.31 12.58 15.27
C ALA A 452 36.22 13.81 15.15
N THR A 453 37.03 13.94 14.09
CA THR A 453 38.16 14.90 14.08
C THR A 453 37.93 16.24 13.40
N ALA A 454 36.84 16.44 12.65
CA ALA A 454 36.75 17.64 11.81
C ALA A 454 35.83 18.78 12.33
N THR A 455 34.79 18.52 13.14
CA THR A 455 33.80 19.57 13.48
C THR A 455 33.12 19.44 14.87
N GLY A 456 33.70 18.73 15.82
CA GLY A 456 33.12 18.63 17.18
C GLY A 456 31.79 17.89 17.29
N GLY A 457 31.25 17.28 16.21
CA GLY A 457 30.07 16.44 16.14
C GLY A 457 30.27 15.28 15.18
N ALA A 458 29.67 14.11 15.46
CA ALA A 458 29.78 12.94 14.59
C ALA A 458 29.19 13.25 13.20
N SER A 459 30.02 13.25 12.15
CA SER A 459 29.58 13.39 10.75
C SER A 459 28.85 12.13 10.31
N LEU A 460 27.74 12.32 9.58
CA LEU A 460 27.00 11.22 8.91
C LEU A 460 27.61 10.89 7.53
N LEU A 461 28.57 11.68 7.07
CA LEU A 461 29.26 11.47 5.81
C LEU A 461 30.71 11.07 6.06
N ALA A 462 31.15 10.01 5.40
CA ALA A 462 32.56 9.63 5.36
C ALA A 462 33.36 10.65 4.50
N PRO A 463 34.65 10.89 4.80
CA PRO A 463 35.46 11.86 4.09
C PRO A 463 35.48 11.63 2.56
N ARG A 464 35.50 10.37 2.12
CA ARG A 464 35.43 10.01 0.69
C ARG A 464 34.13 10.45 0.03
N SER A 465 32.99 10.26 0.73
CA SER A 465 31.68 10.69 0.24
C SER A 465 31.58 12.20 0.17
N GLU A 466 32.07 12.89 1.19
CA GLU A 466 32.10 14.36 1.22
C GLU A 466 32.97 14.93 0.09
N ALA A 467 34.16 14.37 -0.14
CA ALA A 467 35.05 14.78 -1.21
C ALA A 467 34.40 14.65 -2.60
N LEU A 468 33.74 13.53 -2.88
CA LEU A 468 33.07 13.31 -4.16
C LEU A 468 31.82 14.22 -4.31
N LEU A 469 31.07 14.45 -3.22
CA LEU A 469 29.96 15.39 -3.24
C LEU A 469 30.44 16.80 -3.62
N ARG A 470 31.56 17.30 -3.04
CA ARG A 470 32.15 18.58 -3.41
C ARG A 470 32.52 18.65 -4.88
N GLN A 471 33.17 17.61 -5.42
CA GLN A 471 33.53 17.54 -6.84
C GLN A 471 32.31 17.60 -7.76
N VAL A 472 31.21 16.92 -7.43
CA VAL A 472 29.95 16.95 -8.18
C VAL A 472 29.33 18.34 -8.15
N LEU A 473 29.37 19.00 -6.99
CA LEU A 473 28.88 20.38 -6.84
C LEU A 473 29.71 21.38 -7.66
N GLU A 474 31.05 21.27 -7.64
CA GLU A 474 31.97 22.09 -8.41
C GLU A 474 31.77 21.94 -9.92
N ARG A 475 31.34 20.76 -10.39
CA ARG A 475 31.02 20.51 -11.81
C ARG A 475 29.62 20.96 -12.22
N GLY A 476 28.79 21.47 -11.29
CA GLY A 476 27.39 21.83 -11.53
C GLY A 476 26.49 20.61 -11.82
N GLU A 477 26.90 19.43 -11.39
CA GLU A 477 26.16 18.18 -11.51
C GLU A 477 25.20 17.99 -10.30
N GLN A 478 24.39 16.96 -10.33
CA GLN A 478 23.44 16.67 -9.25
C GLN A 478 23.81 15.38 -8.51
N ALA A 479 23.50 15.35 -7.20
CA ALA A 479 23.66 14.18 -6.37
C ALA A 479 22.35 13.78 -5.68
N VAL A 480 22.18 12.49 -5.44
CA VAL A 480 21.11 11.90 -4.62
C VAL A 480 21.71 11.27 -3.38
N VAL A 481 21.21 11.63 -2.20
CA VAL A 481 21.68 11.04 -0.93
C VAL A 481 20.54 10.28 -0.27
N LEU A 482 20.76 8.98 -0.06
CA LEU A 482 19.79 8.05 0.48
C LEU A 482 20.11 7.74 1.94
N LEU A 483 19.12 7.88 2.83
CA LEU A 483 19.18 7.38 4.18
C LEU A 483 18.02 6.40 4.41
N ASN A 484 18.32 5.13 4.61
CA ASN A 484 17.29 4.11 4.82
C ASN A 484 16.77 4.17 6.27
N ARG A 485 15.88 5.14 6.56
CA ARG A 485 15.27 5.28 7.89
C ARG A 485 13.97 4.49 8.01
N ARG A 486 14.02 3.30 8.61
CA ARG A 486 12.85 2.64 9.21
C ARG A 486 13.28 2.02 10.54
N GLY A 487 12.83 2.56 11.67
CA GLY A 487 13.01 1.95 12.98
C GLY A 487 12.68 2.92 14.12
N TYR A 488 11.80 2.49 15.02
CA TYR A 488 11.39 3.25 16.21
C TYR A 488 12.33 3.06 17.41
N ALA A 489 13.34 2.19 17.28
CA ALA A 489 14.26 1.93 18.39
C ALA A 489 15.67 1.62 17.85
N PRO A 490 16.72 2.11 18.54
CA PRO A 490 18.08 1.96 18.07
C PRO A 490 18.53 0.50 18.12
N LEU A 491 19.22 0.09 17.06
CA LEU A 491 20.03 -1.14 17.04
C LEU A 491 21.38 -0.85 17.69
N MET A 492 21.95 -1.83 18.36
CA MET A 492 23.28 -1.67 18.96
C MET A 492 24.34 -2.36 18.13
N PHE A 493 25.35 -1.60 17.71
CA PHE A 493 26.48 -2.04 16.92
C PHE A 493 27.72 -2.11 17.83
N CYS A 494 28.36 -3.27 17.86
CA CYS A 494 29.62 -3.43 18.59
C CYS A 494 30.76 -2.85 17.76
N GLN A 495 31.46 -1.85 18.29
CA GLN A 495 32.58 -1.21 17.61
C GLN A 495 33.83 -2.10 17.55
N ASP A 496 33.98 -3.01 18.53
CA ASP A 496 35.17 -3.86 18.64
C ASP A 496 35.18 -4.97 17.58
N CYS A 497 34.07 -5.69 17.37
CA CYS A 497 33.97 -6.73 16.32
C CYS A 497 33.23 -6.29 15.06
N ARG A 498 32.76 -5.05 15.01
CA ARG A 498 32.03 -4.46 13.87
C ARG A 498 30.75 -5.22 13.48
N GLN A 499 30.05 -5.78 14.46
CA GLN A 499 28.81 -6.53 14.23
C GLN A 499 27.62 -5.94 15.01
N THR A 500 26.45 -6.01 14.40
CA THR A 500 25.19 -5.70 15.10
C THR A 500 24.78 -6.88 15.98
N LEU A 501 24.28 -6.59 17.17
CA LEU A 501 23.82 -7.61 18.11
C LEU A 501 22.57 -8.32 17.57
N LYS A 502 22.65 -9.64 17.36
CA LYS A 502 21.58 -10.47 16.80
C LYS A 502 21.01 -11.46 17.81
N CYS A 503 19.73 -11.80 17.65
CA CYS A 503 19.10 -12.86 18.44
C CYS A 503 19.69 -14.23 18.09
N PRO A 504 20.13 -15.05 19.07
CA PRO A 504 20.69 -16.37 18.77
C PRO A 504 19.67 -17.34 18.16
N HIS A 505 18.38 -17.16 18.43
CA HIS A 505 17.30 -18.05 17.97
C HIS A 505 16.71 -17.65 16.60
N CYS A 506 16.63 -16.35 16.32
CA CYS A 506 15.94 -15.80 15.14
C CYS A 506 16.91 -15.19 14.12
N GLN A 507 18.15 -14.92 14.50
CA GLN A 507 19.19 -14.30 13.65
C GLN A 507 18.82 -12.91 13.09
N ILE A 508 17.88 -12.22 13.74
CA ILE A 508 17.50 -10.83 13.45
C ILE A 508 18.14 -9.89 14.46
N GLY A 509 18.28 -8.59 14.11
CA GLY A 509 18.80 -7.57 15.01
C GLY A 509 18.02 -7.50 16.32
N LEU A 510 18.71 -7.30 17.44
CA LEU A 510 18.09 -7.01 18.74
C LEU A 510 17.83 -5.51 18.86
N THR A 511 16.67 -5.15 19.34
CA THR A 511 16.25 -3.76 19.53
C THR A 511 16.56 -3.30 20.96
N TYR A 512 17.20 -2.16 21.13
CA TYR A 512 17.48 -1.58 22.43
C TYR A 512 16.30 -0.76 22.96
N HIS A 513 15.85 -1.11 24.16
CA HIS A 513 14.81 -0.40 24.91
C HIS A 513 15.42 0.38 26.07
N LYS A 514 15.74 1.67 25.83
CA LYS A 514 16.40 2.55 26.81
C LYS A 514 15.69 2.60 28.17
N GLY A 515 14.35 2.69 28.20
CA GLY A 515 13.58 2.76 29.46
C GLY A 515 13.56 1.46 30.27
N ARG A 516 14.07 0.34 29.72
CA ARG A 516 14.18 -0.97 30.40
C ARG A 516 15.63 -1.46 30.50
N GLU A 517 16.56 -0.74 29.90
CA GLU A 517 17.97 -1.11 29.78
C GLU A 517 18.17 -2.55 29.29
N ARG A 518 17.43 -2.94 28.24
CA ARG A 518 17.45 -4.29 27.68
C ARG A 518 17.47 -4.29 26.17
N LEU A 519 18.15 -5.30 25.61
CA LEU A 519 18.02 -5.69 24.21
C LEU A 519 16.93 -6.75 24.10
N VAL A 520 16.03 -6.62 23.13
CA VAL A 520 14.85 -7.49 22.97
C VAL A 520 14.72 -7.97 21.52
N CYS A 521 14.47 -9.26 21.35
CA CYS A 521 14.04 -9.82 20.08
C CYS A 521 12.52 -9.76 19.97
N HIS A 522 12.00 -9.00 19.02
CA HIS A 522 10.56 -8.88 18.82
C HIS A 522 9.90 -10.09 18.17
N TYR A 523 10.66 -11.10 17.69
CA TYR A 523 10.07 -12.34 17.18
C TYR A 523 9.77 -13.35 18.29
N CYS A 524 10.77 -13.65 19.13
CA CYS A 524 10.65 -14.72 20.13
C CYS A 524 10.58 -14.21 21.59
N GLY A 525 10.77 -12.91 21.81
CA GLY A 525 10.80 -12.34 23.17
C GLY A 525 12.13 -12.52 23.91
N TYR A 526 13.17 -13.13 23.27
CA TYR A 526 14.50 -13.21 23.88
C TYR A 526 14.97 -11.84 24.31
N SER A 527 15.47 -11.73 25.54
CA SER A 527 15.85 -10.46 26.12
C SER A 527 17.06 -10.60 27.03
N VAL A 528 18.03 -9.70 26.88
CA VAL A 528 19.23 -9.62 27.71
C VAL A 528 19.39 -8.22 28.30
N PRO A 529 19.96 -8.06 29.50
CA PRO A 529 20.33 -6.75 30.04
C PRO A 529 21.31 -6.03 29.11
N PHE A 530 21.28 -4.70 29.13
CA PHE A 530 22.24 -3.86 28.41
C PHE A 530 22.50 -2.58 29.22
N PRO A 531 23.75 -2.14 29.42
CA PRO A 531 24.96 -2.67 28.76
C PRO A 531 25.40 -4.04 29.30
N SER A 532 25.90 -4.88 28.39
CA SER A 532 26.55 -6.16 28.70
C SER A 532 27.64 -6.40 27.65
N PRO A 533 28.69 -7.18 27.96
CA PRO A 533 29.71 -7.50 26.96
C PRO A 533 29.13 -8.12 25.69
N CYS A 534 29.71 -7.79 24.55
CA CYS A 534 29.32 -8.35 23.27
C CYS A 534 29.36 -9.89 23.30
N PRO A 535 28.30 -10.59 22.89
CA PRO A 535 28.27 -12.06 22.91
C PRO A 535 29.28 -12.68 21.92
N VAL A 536 29.75 -11.92 20.94
CA VAL A 536 30.69 -12.40 19.91
C VAL A 536 32.14 -12.21 20.35
N CYS A 537 32.54 -10.97 20.72
CA CYS A 537 33.94 -10.62 20.98
C CYS A 537 34.24 -10.23 22.43
N ARG A 538 33.23 -10.15 23.31
CA ARG A 538 33.31 -9.68 24.70
C ARG A 538 33.66 -8.19 24.85
N GLY A 539 33.76 -7.43 23.77
CA GLY A 539 33.96 -5.99 23.79
C GLY A 539 32.78 -5.23 24.46
N THR A 540 33.03 -4.01 24.90
CA THR A 540 32.06 -3.18 25.63
C THR A 540 31.74 -1.85 24.94
N SER A 541 32.36 -1.58 23.79
CA SER A 541 32.11 -0.36 23.04
C SER A 541 30.96 -0.54 22.06
N PHE A 542 29.88 0.23 22.26
CA PHE A 542 28.66 0.12 21.45
C PHE A 542 28.22 1.46 20.89
N LEU A 543 27.77 1.46 19.64
CA LEU A 543 27.18 2.60 18.96
C LEU A 543 25.68 2.35 18.67
N PRO A 544 24.76 3.23 19.08
CA PRO A 544 23.39 3.17 18.64
C PRO A 544 23.27 3.63 17.18
N LEU A 545 22.64 2.81 16.32
CA LEU A 545 22.38 3.14 14.91
C LEU A 545 20.99 3.79 14.76
N GLY A 546 20.86 4.81 13.90
CA GLY A 546 19.54 5.37 13.53
C GLY A 546 19.39 6.88 13.67
N GLU A 547 20.37 7.69 13.32
CA GLU A 547 20.21 9.15 13.25
C GLU A 547 19.34 9.61 12.08
N GLY A 548 18.71 10.80 12.20
CA GLY A 548 17.61 11.24 11.32
C GLY A 548 18.04 11.90 10.00
N THR A 549 17.12 11.89 9.00
CA THR A 549 17.24 12.59 7.72
C THR A 549 17.40 14.10 7.86
N GLU A 550 16.93 14.69 8.94
CA GLU A 550 17.04 16.14 9.22
C GLU A 550 18.49 16.55 9.42
N LYS A 551 19.20 15.87 10.32
CA LYS A 551 20.61 16.14 10.60
C LYS A 551 21.48 15.95 9.34
N LEU A 552 21.20 14.92 8.55
CA LEU A 552 21.89 14.71 7.27
C LEU A 552 21.61 15.84 6.28
N ALA A 553 20.36 16.29 6.17
CA ALA A 553 19.99 17.40 5.28
C ALA A 553 20.65 18.73 5.72
N GLU A 554 20.76 18.97 7.03
CA GLU A 554 21.48 20.14 7.56
C GLU A 554 22.97 20.09 7.20
N GLN A 555 23.64 18.96 7.40
CA GLN A 555 25.07 18.79 7.01
C GLN A 555 25.27 18.99 5.52
N LEU A 556 24.39 18.43 4.68
CA LEU A 556 24.47 18.58 3.23
C LEU A 556 24.15 20.00 2.78
N SER A 557 23.28 20.74 3.47
CA SER A 557 23.01 22.14 3.18
C SER A 557 24.21 23.03 3.45
N VAL A 558 24.95 22.76 4.53
CA VAL A 558 26.24 23.43 4.81
C VAL A 558 27.25 23.11 3.74
N LEU A 559 27.36 21.83 3.33
CA LEU A 559 28.29 21.40 2.27
C LEU A 559 27.98 22.05 0.92
N ALA A 560 26.69 22.18 0.56
CA ALA A 560 26.23 22.75 -0.69
C ALA A 560 26.19 24.29 -0.70
N GLY A 561 26.34 24.95 0.45
CA GLY A 561 26.17 26.40 0.59
C GLY A 561 24.74 26.89 0.35
N GLN A 562 23.77 26.00 0.24
CA GLN A 562 22.34 26.28 0.01
C GLN A 562 21.45 25.16 0.55
N PRO A 563 20.16 25.43 0.81
CA PRO A 563 19.22 24.41 1.27
C PRO A 563 19.10 23.26 0.28
N VAL A 564 19.15 22.01 0.78
CA VAL A 564 18.93 20.81 -0.01
C VAL A 564 17.46 20.41 -0.01
N LEU A 565 17.01 19.80 -1.10
CA LEU A 565 15.64 19.26 -1.19
C LEU A 565 15.52 17.97 -0.40
N ARG A 566 14.41 17.81 0.34
CA ARG A 566 14.10 16.58 1.11
C ARG A 566 12.90 15.86 0.53
N LEU A 567 13.02 14.55 0.35
CA LEU A 567 11.94 13.65 -0.09
C LEU A 567 11.77 12.51 0.91
N ASP A 568 11.01 12.74 1.94
CA ASP A 568 10.63 11.73 2.93
C ASP A 568 9.12 11.81 3.24
N ARG A 569 8.62 10.90 4.08
CA ARG A 569 7.19 10.84 4.41
C ARG A 569 6.70 12.11 5.11
N ASP A 570 7.57 12.79 5.86
CA ASP A 570 7.20 13.99 6.60
C ASP A 570 7.13 15.20 5.68
N SER A 571 8.09 15.34 4.74
CA SER A 571 8.11 16.41 3.75
C SER A 571 7.04 16.28 2.65
N THR A 572 6.44 15.10 2.48
CA THR A 572 5.47 14.82 1.40
C THR A 572 4.04 14.60 1.89
N ARG A 573 3.70 15.01 3.12
CA ARG A 573 2.35 14.85 3.69
C ARG A 573 1.28 15.61 2.91
N ARG A 574 1.62 16.76 2.33
CA ARG A 574 0.70 17.55 1.53
C ARG A 574 0.57 16.96 0.11
N PRO A 575 -0.66 16.76 -0.40
CA PRO A 575 -0.89 16.36 -1.79
C PRO A 575 -0.20 17.30 -2.77
N GLY A 576 0.48 16.76 -3.79
CA GLY A 576 1.23 17.51 -4.78
C GLY A 576 2.65 17.95 -4.34
N ARG A 577 2.99 17.84 -3.04
CA ARG A 577 4.31 18.30 -2.55
C ARG A 577 5.47 17.43 -3.08
N MET A 578 5.23 16.15 -3.24
CA MET A 578 6.23 15.25 -3.82
C MET A 578 6.56 15.65 -5.27
N GLU A 579 5.55 15.92 -6.07
CA GLU A 579 5.67 16.37 -7.46
C GLU A 579 6.38 17.72 -7.53
N GLU A 580 6.07 18.66 -6.64
CA GLU A 580 6.74 19.95 -6.53
C GLU A 580 8.24 19.77 -6.26
N ILE A 581 8.62 18.95 -5.28
CA ILE A 581 10.02 18.68 -4.91
C ILE A 581 10.77 18.05 -6.10
N LEU A 582 10.16 17.05 -6.75
CA LEU A 582 10.76 16.37 -7.88
C LEU A 582 10.93 17.29 -9.09
N ALA A 583 9.94 18.16 -9.35
CA ALA A 583 10.01 19.16 -10.41
C ALA A 583 11.09 20.22 -10.13
N ALA A 584 11.20 20.70 -8.88
CA ALA A 584 12.23 21.63 -8.46
C ALA A 584 13.64 21.02 -8.63
N PHE A 585 13.82 19.75 -8.26
CA PHE A 585 15.08 19.05 -8.48
C PHE A 585 15.38 18.85 -9.98
N ALA A 586 14.38 18.49 -10.78
CA ALA A 586 14.53 18.37 -12.23
C ALA A 586 14.93 19.70 -12.91
N ARG A 587 14.43 20.85 -12.40
CA ARG A 587 14.83 22.20 -12.84
C ARG A 587 16.18 22.66 -12.28
N ARG A 588 16.88 21.81 -11.53
CA ARG A 588 18.18 22.10 -10.88
C ARG A 588 18.12 23.26 -9.87
N GLU A 589 16.98 23.47 -9.21
CA GLU A 589 16.85 24.47 -8.14
C GLU A 589 17.66 24.10 -6.88
N SER A 590 18.01 22.83 -6.74
CA SER A 590 18.95 22.33 -5.73
C SER A 590 19.86 21.27 -6.36
N PRO A 591 21.16 21.25 -6.03
CA PRO A 591 22.08 20.24 -6.54
C PRO A 591 21.99 18.91 -5.83
N ILE A 592 21.41 18.86 -4.62
CA ILE A 592 21.30 17.64 -3.82
C ILE A 592 19.84 17.38 -3.46
N LEU A 593 19.42 16.13 -3.66
CA LEU A 593 18.14 15.60 -3.18
C LEU A 593 18.40 14.52 -2.12
N VAL A 594 17.94 14.78 -0.90
CA VAL A 594 18.06 13.85 0.23
C VAL A 594 16.74 13.13 0.42
N GLY A 595 16.76 11.83 0.65
CA GLY A 595 15.52 11.14 0.96
C GLY A 595 15.68 9.69 1.38
N THR A 596 14.51 9.07 1.57
CA THR A 596 14.39 7.67 1.94
C THR A 596 14.14 6.78 0.72
N GLN A 597 13.58 5.60 0.92
CA GLN A 597 13.25 4.65 -0.15
C GLN A 597 12.39 5.24 -1.30
N MET A 598 11.68 6.35 -1.08
CA MET A 598 10.91 7.03 -2.12
C MET A 598 11.78 7.52 -3.27
N LEU A 599 13.06 7.86 -3.02
CA LEU A 599 14.01 8.27 -4.05
C LEU A 599 14.47 7.13 -4.97
N SER A 600 14.46 5.90 -4.48
CA SER A 600 14.92 4.75 -5.28
C SER A 600 13.93 4.32 -6.37
N LYS A 601 12.71 4.88 -6.41
CA LYS A 601 11.62 4.40 -7.24
C LYS A 601 11.21 5.40 -8.34
N GLY A 602 11.06 4.90 -9.58
CA GLY A 602 10.30 5.53 -10.66
C GLY A 602 10.82 6.83 -11.29
N HIS A 603 11.74 7.56 -10.66
CA HIS A 603 12.15 8.89 -11.14
C HIS A 603 13.41 8.81 -12.03
N HIS A 604 13.48 9.70 -13.01
CA HIS A 604 14.60 9.83 -13.93
C HIS A 604 15.16 11.24 -13.85
N PHE A 605 16.42 11.35 -13.42
CA PHE A 605 17.14 12.63 -13.33
C PHE A 605 18.44 12.53 -14.14
N PRO A 606 18.48 13.04 -15.37
CA PRO A 606 19.66 12.95 -16.25
C PRO A 606 20.92 13.61 -15.68
N GLY A 607 20.75 14.63 -14.83
CA GLY A 607 21.84 15.36 -14.20
C GLY A 607 22.47 14.67 -12.99
N VAL A 608 21.93 13.53 -12.54
CA VAL A 608 22.46 12.81 -11.35
C VAL A 608 23.64 11.92 -11.76
N THR A 609 24.84 12.29 -11.32
CA THR A 609 26.09 11.55 -11.54
C THR A 609 26.57 10.82 -10.29
N LEU A 610 26.11 11.21 -9.10
CA LEU A 610 26.48 10.59 -7.84
C LEU A 610 25.24 10.19 -7.02
N ALA A 611 25.24 8.93 -6.56
CA ALA A 611 24.30 8.47 -5.54
C ALA A 611 25.07 8.02 -4.29
N VAL A 612 24.72 8.56 -3.13
CA VAL A 612 25.33 8.21 -1.84
C VAL A 612 24.31 7.54 -0.94
N VAL A 613 24.60 6.35 -0.46
CA VAL A 613 23.86 5.69 0.62
C VAL A 613 24.57 6.00 1.93
N ALA A 614 23.98 6.86 2.76
CA ALA A 614 24.62 7.40 3.95
C ALA A 614 24.79 6.36 5.08
N ASP A 615 23.95 5.32 5.13
CA ASP A 615 24.07 4.19 6.07
C ASP A 615 23.51 2.92 5.45
N GLY A 616 24.36 2.07 4.90
CA GLY A 616 23.99 0.78 4.31
C GLY A 616 23.66 -0.29 5.36
N ASP A 617 24.28 -0.21 6.53
CA ASP A 617 24.11 -1.20 7.59
C ASP A 617 22.75 -1.15 8.24
N LEU A 618 22.15 0.02 8.33
CA LEU A 618 20.86 0.21 8.96
C LEU A 618 19.77 -0.67 8.32
N GLY A 619 19.76 -0.76 7.00
CA GLY A 619 18.84 -1.62 6.26
C GLY A 619 19.07 -3.11 6.52
N LEU A 620 20.33 -3.56 6.48
CA LEU A 620 20.72 -4.96 6.66
C LEU A 620 20.43 -5.51 8.06
N ASN A 621 20.45 -4.64 9.05
CA ASN A 621 20.33 -5.02 10.44
C ASN A 621 18.93 -4.82 11.03
N LEU A 622 17.94 -4.40 10.23
CA LEU A 622 16.56 -4.32 10.68
C LEU A 622 16.11 -5.65 11.31
N PRO A 623 15.26 -5.62 12.35
CA PRO A 623 14.77 -6.83 13.02
C PRO A 623 13.71 -7.56 12.17
N ASP A 624 14.03 -7.86 10.94
CA ASP A 624 13.20 -8.55 9.95
C ASP A 624 14.04 -9.55 9.16
N TYR A 625 13.52 -10.77 8.94
CA TYR A 625 14.22 -11.81 8.18
C TYR A 625 14.46 -11.42 6.70
N ARG A 626 13.71 -10.44 6.19
CA ARG A 626 13.84 -9.88 4.84
C ARG A 626 14.80 -8.68 4.77
N ALA A 627 15.47 -8.34 5.86
CA ALA A 627 16.31 -7.14 5.92
C ALA A 627 17.35 -7.10 4.79
N ALA A 628 18.07 -8.20 4.58
CA ALA A 628 19.06 -8.29 3.51
C ALA A 628 18.45 -8.23 2.10
N GLU A 629 17.34 -8.94 1.86
CA GLU A 629 16.60 -8.90 0.60
C GLU A 629 16.15 -7.47 0.25
N ARG A 630 15.50 -6.79 1.18
CA ARG A 630 15.04 -5.41 0.96
C ARG A 630 16.17 -4.42 0.74
N THR A 631 17.27 -4.62 1.46
CA THR A 631 18.44 -3.75 1.30
C THR A 631 19.09 -3.97 -0.04
N PHE A 632 19.27 -5.22 -0.46
CA PHE A 632 19.77 -5.55 -1.79
C PHE A 632 18.90 -4.91 -2.88
N GLN A 633 17.57 -5.11 -2.83
CA GLN A 633 16.62 -4.56 -3.79
C GLN A 633 16.70 -3.03 -3.87
N LEU A 634 16.70 -2.36 -2.71
CA LEU A 634 16.81 -0.90 -2.61
C LEU A 634 18.12 -0.39 -3.23
N LEU A 635 19.22 -1.02 -2.89
CA LEU A 635 20.56 -0.56 -3.31
C LEU A 635 20.79 -0.78 -4.81
N VAL A 636 20.40 -1.92 -5.35
CA VAL A 636 20.51 -2.20 -6.80
C VAL A 636 19.60 -1.26 -7.60
N GLN A 637 18.40 -0.99 -7.13
CA GLN A 637 17.51 -0.02 -7.76
C GLN A 637 18.08 1.41 -7.70
N SER A 638 18.65 1.79 -6.55
CA SER A 638 19.26 3.11 -6.35
C SER A 638 20.52 3.27 -7.22
N ALA A 639 21.34 2.23 -7.33
CA ALA A 639 22.48 2.21 -8.24
C ALA A 639 22.06 2.42 -9.69
N GLY A 640 20.93 1.84 -10.09
CA GLY A 640 20.36 2.06 -11.43
C GLY A 640 19.86 3.50 -11.69
N ARG A 641 19.88 4.42 -10.72
CA ARG A 641 19.44 5.83 -10.91
C ARG A 641 20.59 6.75 -11.33
N ALA A 642 21.80 6.53 -10.85
CA ALA A 642 22.95 7.30 -11.30
C ALA A 642 23.35 6.92 -12.73
N GLY A 643 23.93 7.86 -13.50
CA GLY A 643 24.45 7.60 -14.83
C GLY A 643 23.41 7.22 -15.89
N ARG A 644 22.19 7.75 -15.80
CA ARG A 644 21.16 7.61 -16.86
C ARG A 644 21.30 8.68 -17.95
N GLY A 645 22.04 9.75 -17.69
CA GLY A 645 22.42 10.76 -18.65
C GLY A 645 23.56 10.31 -19.55
N GLU A 646 24.25 11.28 -20.21
CA GLU A 646 25.40 11.02 -21.05
C GLU A 646 26.66 10.72 -20.24
N GLN A 647 26.74 11.23 -19.01
CA GLN A 647 27.87 11.03 -18.12
C GLN A 647 27.77 9.75 -17.27
N PRO A 648 28.88 9.03 -17.06
CA PRO A 648 28.89 7.88 -16.19
C PRO A 648 28.61 8.29 -14.75
N GLY A 649 27.75 7.50 -14.05
CA GLY A 649 27.46 7.72 -12.64
C GLY A 649 28.34 6.89 -11.72
N THR A 650 28.42 7.29 -10.45
CA THR A 650 29.06 6.53 -9.37
C THR A 650 28.10 6.36 -8.21
N VAL A 651 28.18 5.21 -7.54
CA VAL A 651 27.38 4.93 -6.34
C VAL A 651 28.31 4.66 -5.16
N LEU A 652 28.15 5.42 -4.08
CA LEU A 652 28.86 5.19 -2.84
C LEU A 652 27.93 4.58 -1.81
N ILE A 653 28.35 3.52 -1.14
CA ILE A 653 27.61 2.92 -0.02
C ILE A 653 28.50 2.99 1.21
N GLN A 654 28.10 3.78 2.19
CA GLN A 654 28.80 3.88 3.47
C GLN A 654 28.40 2.69 4.35
N THR A 655 29.37 1.95 4.88
CA THR A 655 29.16 0.78 5.73
C THR A 655 30.23 0.69 6.82
N ARG A 656 29.85 0.17 7.98
CA ARG A 656 30.74 -0.18 9.10
C ARG A 656 31.15 -1.64 9.06
N ASP A 657 30.37 -2.50 8.37
CA ASP A 657 30.63 -3.93 8.18
C ASP A 657 30.79 -4.27 6.70
N ARG A 658 32.01 -4.11 6.19
CA ARG A 658 32.35 -4.45 4.80
C ARG A 658 32.32 -5.96 4.53
N THR A 659 32.23 -6.80 5.55
CA THR A 659 32.31 -8.27 5.44
C THR A 659 30.93 -8.90 5.21
N HIS A 660 29.85 -8.14 5.34
CA HIS A 660 28.50 -8.69 5.15
C HIS A 660 28.33 -9.22 3.72
N TYR A 661 27.86 -10.46 3.59
CA TYR A 661 27.75 -11.19 2.31
C TYR A 661 26.99 -10.43 1.21
N CYS A 662 26.03 -9.60 1.58
CA CYS A 662 25.18 -8.85 0.64
C CYS A 662 25.99 -7.91 -0.27
N TRP A 663 27.10 -7.36 0.23
CA TRP A 663 27.84 -6.31 -0.46
C TRP A 663 28.44 -6.78 -1.78
N ARG A 664 29.01 -7.99 -1.84
CA ARG A 664 29.61 -8.51 -3.07
C ARG A 664 28.59 -8.60 -4.20
N TYR A 665 27.36 -8.98 -3.87
CA TYR A 665 26.28 -9.09 -4.86
C TYR A 665 25.71 -7.72 -5.26
N VAL A 666 25.64 -6.76 -4.32
CA VAL A 666 25.25 -5.38 -4.62
C VAL A 666 26.25 -4.72 -5.57
N GLN A 667 27.56 -4.89 -5.34
CA GLN A 667 28.63 -4.34 -6.20
C GLN A 667 28.57 -4.88 -7.63
N GLN A 668 28.19 -6.13 -7.80
CA GLN A 668 28.08 -6.79 -9.10
C GLN A 668 26.68 -6.71 -9.70
N ALA A 669 25.71 -6.19 -8.95
CA ALA A 669 24.27 -6.25 -9.27
C ALA A 669 23.80 -7.70 -9.56
N ASP A 670 24.44 -8.68 -8.92
CA ASP A 670 24.18 -10.11 -9.10
C ASP A 670 23.01 -10.57 -8.23
N TYR A 671 21.81 -10.51 -8.80
CA TYR A 671 20.61 -10.97 -8.11
C TYR A 671 20.61 -12.49 -7.91
N GLU A 672 21.04 -13.28 -8.90
CA GLU A 672 20.94 -14.74 -8.82
C GLU A 672 21.92 -15.31 -7.77
N GLY A 673 23.12 -14.76 -7.68
CA GLY A 673 24.06 -15.12 -6.61
C GLY A 673 23.57 -14.71 -5.23
N PHE A 674 22.97 -13.50 -5.10
CA PHE A 674 22.33 -13.07 -3.85
C PHE A 674 21.18 -14.00 -3.47
N TYR A 675 20.30 -14.33 -4.41
CA TYR A 675 19.19 -15.26 -4.21
C TYR A 675 19.66 -16.61 -3.66
N ALA A 676 20.67 -17.23 -4.28
CA ALA A 676 21.18 -18.52 -3.87
C ALA A 676 21.71 -18.51 -2.41
N GLU A 677 22.49 -17.49 -2.03
CA GLU A 677 23.01 -17.33 -0.68
C GLU A 677 21.89 -17.06 0.33
N GLU A 678 20.97 -16.16 0.01
CA GLU A 678 19.84 -15.83 0.89
C GLU A 678 18.89 -17.02 1.07
N LEU A 679 18.63 -17.78 -0.01
CA LEU A 679 17.79 -18.98 0.03
C LEU A 679 18.40 -20.06 0.96
N ALA A 680 19.71 -20.28 0.91
CA ALA A 680 20.40 -21.20 1.80
C ALA A 680 20.24 -20.79 3.27
N ARG A 681 20.36 -19.50 3.58
CA ARG A 681 20.12 -18.94 4.93
C ARG A 681 18.68 -19.14 5.39
N ARG A 682 17.71 -18.88 4.55
CA ARG A 682 16.28 -19.07 4.86
C ARG A 682 15.95 -20.55 5.12
N ARG A 683 16.53 -21.45 4.38
CA ARG A 683 16.39 -22.89 4.61
C ARG A 683 16.92 -23.27 5.98
N ARG A 684 18.13 -22.83 6.34
CA ARG A 684 18.77 -23.12 7.63
C ARG A 684 17.96 -22.64 8.83
N TYR A 685 17.28 -21.47 8.74
CA TYR A 685 16.57 -20.87 9.85
C TYR A 685 15.04 -21.04 9.78
N GLY A 686 14.54 -21.81 8.82
CA GLY A 686 13.11 -22.07 8.62
C GLY A 686 12.33 -20.77 8.36
N TYR A 687 12.69 -20.08 7.26
CA TYR A 687 11.96 -18.91 6.77
C TYR A 687 11.37 -19.18 5.37
N PRO A 688 10.37 -18.39 4.93
CA PRO A 688 9.84 -18.51 3.58
C PRO A 688 10.93 -18.44 2.51
N PRO A 689 10.87 -19.26 1.44
CA PRO A 689 9.71 -20.02 0.96
C PRO A 689 9.49 -21.39 1.62
N PHE A 690 10.39 -21.87 2.49
CA PHE A 690 10.36 -23.23 3.04
C PHE A 690 9.29 -23.45 4.11
N VAL A 691 8.81 -22.38 4.75
CA VAL A 691 7.73 -22.39 5.73
C VAL A 691 6.74 -21.27 5.41
N ARG A 692 5.52 -21.41 5.94
CA ARG A 692 4.51 -20.36 5.94
C ARG A 692 4.58 -19.59 7.26
N LEU A 693 4.40 -18.27 7.20
CA LEU A 693 4.40 -17.43 8.38
C LEU A 693 3.02 -16.81 8.59
N ALA A 694 2.58 -16.78 9.85
CA ALA A 694 1.43 -16.02 10.26
C ALA A 694 1.76 -15.21 11.54
N LEU A 695 1.36 -13.96 11.56
CA LEU A 695 1.51 -13.07 12.71
C LEU A 695 0.16 -12.90 13.39
N VAL A 696 0.04 -13.39 14.63
CA VAL A 696 -1.12 -13.14 15.48
C VAL A 696 -0.81 -11.92 16.34
N ARG A 697 -1.55 -10.82 16.12
CA ARG A 697 -1.45 -9.60 16.91
C ARG A 697 -2.51 -9.63 18.01
N LEU A 698 -2.10 -9.30 19.24
CA LEU A 698 -2.94 -9.25 20.42
C LEU A 698 -2.77 -7.89 21.11
N SER A 699 -3.84 -7.32 21.64
CA SER A 699 -3.74 -6.07 22.38
C SER A 699 -4.84 -5.91 23.41
N TYR A 700 -4.52 -5.38 24.58
CA TYR A 700 -5.50 -5.05 25.62
C TYR A 700 -5.30 -3.63 26.13
N ALA A 701 -6.35 -3.02 26.66
CA ALA A 701 -6.28 -1.66 27.21
C ALA A 701 -5.42 -1.65 28.49
N VAL A 702 -4.66 -0.58 28.71
CA VAL A 702 -3.72 -0.49 29.87
C VAL A 702 -4.44 -0.62 31.19
N ASP A 703 -5.67 -0.14 31.26
CA ASP A 703 -6.57 -0.12 32.42
C ASP A 703 -7.46 -1.39 32.53
N ASP A 704 -7.33 -2.37 31.62
CA ASP A 704 -8.07 -3.63 31.68
C ASP A 704 -7.39 -4.60 32.70
N PRO A 705 -7.98 -4.85 33.88
CA PRO A 705 -7.37 -5.67 34.91
C PRO A 705 -7.24 -7.14 34.52
N GLY A 706 -8.11 -7.64 33.60
CA GLY A 706 -8.06 -9.01 33.10
C GLY A 706 -7.19 -9.21 31.86
N GLY A 707 -6.64 -8.13 31.28
CA GLY A 707 -5.92 -8.18 30.01
C GLY A 707 -4.64 -9.02 30.06
N ALA A 708 -3.89 -8.94 31.16
CA ALA A 708 -2.66 -9.70 31.33
C ALA A 708 -2.94 -11.21 31.51
N GLU A 709 -3.95 -11.57 32.26
CA GLU A 709 -4.40 -12.97 32.47
C GLU A 709 -4.91 -13.56 31.14
N ALA A 710 -5.74 -12.83 30.41
CA ALA A 710 -6.20 -13.24 29.09
C ALA A 710 -5.04 -13.49 28.13
N LEU A 711 -4.00 -12.63 28.14
CA LEU A 711 -2.80 -12.81 27.33
C LEU A 711 -2.03 -14.08 27.72
N GLN A 712 -1.89 -14.36 29.01
CA GLN A 712 -1.23 -15.56 29.51
C GLN A 712 -2.00 -16.81 29.07
N GLY A 713 -3.32 -16.82 29.22
CA GLY A 713 -4.19 -17.91 28.78
C GLY A 713 -4.12 -18.15 27.26
N ALA A 714 -4.18 -17.08 26.47
CA ALA A 714 -3.99 -17.14 25.04
C ALA A 714 -2.62 -17.71 24.65
N GLY A 715 -1.56 -17.33 25.34
CA GLY A 715 -0.22 -17.85 25.11
C GLY A 715 -0.08 -19.33 25.47
N GLN A 716 -0.75 -19.82 26.53
CA GLN A 716 -0.76 -21.23 26.92
C GLN A 716 -1.51 -22.07 25.86
N LEU A 717 -2.72 -21.63 25.46
CA LEU A 717 -3.51 -22.30 24.44
C LEU A 717 -2.75 -22.39 23.11
N LEU A 718 -2.16 -21.27 22.66
CA LEU A 718 -1.38 -21.28 21.42
C LEU A 718 -0.17 -22.21 21.49
N ARG A 719 0.53 -22.30 22.62
CA ARG A 719 1.67 -23.23 22.78
C ARG A 719 1.22 -24.70 22.72
N GLN A 720 0.10 -25.02 23.37
CA GLN A 720 -0.45 -26.36 23.33
C GLN A 720 -0.90 -26.74 21.91
N ALA A 721 -1.75 -25.91 21.31
CA ALA A 721 -2.28 -26.15 19.97
C ALA A 721 -1.18 -26.19 18.90
N ALA A 722 -0.14 -25.37 19.03
CA ALA A 722 0.99 -25.38 18.11
C ALA A 722 1.78 -26.70 18.14
N ARG A 723 1.92 -27.32 19.33
CA ARG A 723 2.56 -28.65 19.46
C ARG A 723 1.71 -29.73 18.80
N GLU A 724 0.39 -29.68 18.97
CA GLU A 724 -0.56 -30.63 18.39
C GLU A 724 -0.55 -30.59 16.86
N GLU A 725 -0.44 -29.38 16.27
CA GLU A 725 -0.44 -29.15 14.83
C GLU A 725 0.96 -29.15 14.18
N GLY A 726 2.03 -29.41 14.93
CA GLY A 726 3.40 -29.38 14.41
C GLY A 726 3.88 -27.98 13.97
N VAL A 727 3.26 -26.92 14.51
CA VAL A 727 3.59 -25.53 14.20
C VAL A 727 4.58 -24.98 15.23
N ARG A 728 5.61 -24.29 14.78
CA ARG A 728 6.54 -23.60 15.68
C ARG A 728 5.98 -22.24 16.07
N LEU A 729 5.73 -22.02 17.36
CA LEU A 729 5.29 -20.75 17.94
C LEU A 729 6.47 -19.97 18.50
N LEU A 730 6.59 -18.69 18.15
CA LEU A 730 7.49 -17.71 18.77
C LEU A 730 6.65 -16.62 19.46
N GLY A 731 6.95 -16.33 20.69
CA GLY A 731 6.17 -15.38 21.53
C GLY A 731 5.19 -16.08 22.47
N PRO A 732 4.21 -15.35 23.06
CA PRO A 732 3.92 -13.92 22.91
C PRO A 732 5.12 -13.02 23.26
N ALA A 733 5.41 -12.07 22.38
CA ALA A 733 6.44 -11.06 22.60
C ALA A 733 5.83 -9.65 22.51
N PRO A 734 6.34 -8.66 23.26
CA PRO A 734 5.92 -7.28 23.09
C PRO A 734 6.17 -6.82 21.64
N ALA A 735 5.18 -6.16 21.03
CA ALA A 735 5.37 -5.56 19.73
C ALA A 735 6.47 -4.46 19.80
N PRO A 736 7.14 -4.12 18.67
CA PRO A 736 8.13 -3.04 18.63
C PRO A 736 7.59 -1.71 19.21
N LEU A 737 6.37 -1.37 18.87
CA LEU A 737 5.60 -0.30 19.50
C LEU A 737 4.64 -0.92 20.53
N ALA A 738 5.18 -1.25 21.71
CA ALA A 738 4.47 -2.01 22.73
C ALA A 738 3.26 -1.29 23.34
N LEU A 739 3.24 0.04 23.29
CA LEU A 739 2.14 0.87 23.79
C LEU A 739 1.70 1.82 22.67
N LEU A 740 0.43 1.75 22.29
CA LEU A 740 -0.16 2.64 21.29
C LEU A 740 -1.62 2.92 21.64
N ARG A 741 -2.01 4.20 21.68
CA ARG A 741 -3.39 4.65 21.94
C ARG A 741 -4.02 3.99 23.17
N GLY A 742 -3.28 3.96 24.30
CA GLY A 742 -3.73 3.38 25.56
C GLY A 742 -3.84 1.84 25.56
N ARG A 743 -3.26 1.14 24.59
CA ARG A 743 -3.27 -0.33 24.52
C ARG A 743 -1.87 -0.91 24.53
N ARG A 744 -1.66 -1.97 25.32
CA ARG A 744 -0.45 -2.82 25.27
C ARG A 744 -0.58 -3.80 24.14
N ARG A 745 0.46 -3.91 23.29
CA ARG A 745 0.47 -4.70 22.06
C ARG A 745 1.48 -5.84 22.16
N PHE A 746 1.04 -7.00 21.75
CA PHE A 746 1.84 -8.22 21.70
C PHE A 746 1.64 -8.92 20.36
N HIS A 747 2.57 -9.77 20.00
CA HIS A 747 2.44 -10.62 18.85
C HIS A 747 3.01 -12.02 19.08
N CYS A 748 2.47 -12.98 18.34
CA CYS A 748 2.95 -14.34 18.23
C CYS A 748 3.25 -14.62 16.76
N LEU A 749 4.45 -15.12 16.47
CA LEU A 749 4.81 -15.56 15.13
C LEU A 749 4.66 -17.07 15.04
N LEU A 750 3.81 -17.52 14.12
CA LEU A 750 3.57 -18.93 13.81
C LEU A 750 4.35 -19.30 12.54
N LYS A 751 5.12 -20.41 12.60
CA LYS A 751 5.83 -21.01 11.47
C LYS A 751 5.28 -22.40 11.23
N GLY A 752 4.67 -22.64 10.08
CA GLY A 752 4.09 -23.93 9.70
C GLY A 752 4.40 -24.29 8.26
N THR A 753 4.05 -25.50 7.87
CA THR A 753 4.22 -26.00 6.50
C THR A 753 3.09 -25.58 5.57
N ASP A 754 1.91 -25.37 6.10
CA ASP A 754 0.69 -25.05 5.37
C ASP A 754 -0.13 -23.95 6.04
N TRP A 755 -1.03 -23.33 5.27
CA TRP A 755 -1.90 -22.26 5.74
C TRP A 755 -3.07 -22.76 6.60
N GLN A 756 -3.49 -24.01 6.44
CA GLN A 756 -4.64 -24.58 7.14
C GLN A 756 -4.35 -24.71 8.63
N SER A 757 -3.23 -25.32 8.99
CA SER A 757 -2.80 -25.46 10.39
C SER A 757 -2.67 -24.09 11.09
N LEU A 758 -2.09 -23.10 10.39
CA LEU A 758 -1.95 -21.74 10.93
C LEU A 758 -3.31 -21.07 11.19
N ARG A 759 -4.28 -21.24 10.28
CA ARG A 759 -5.64 -20.71 10.46
C ARG A 759 -6.40 -21.44 11.56
N GLN A 760 -6.28 -22.75 11.65
CA GLN A 760 -6.92 -23.54 12.70
C GLN A 760 -6.47 -23.12 14.09
N LEU A 761 -5.17 -22.88 14.28
CA LEU A 761 -4.65 -22.32 15.53
C LEU A 761 -5.30 -20.98 15.89
N PHE A 762 -5.40 -20.06 14.92
CA PHE A 762 -6.06 -18.78 15.14
C PHE A 762 -7.56 -18.93 15.45
N GLN A 763 -8.26 -19.82 14.76
CA GLN A 763 -9.68 -20.08 15.02
C GLN A 763 -9.90 -20.70 16.40
N ARG A 764 -9.02 -21.61 16.85
CA ARG A 764 -9.04 -22.16 18.23
C ARG A 764 -8.85 -21.04 19.25
N LEU A 765 -7.92 -20.11 19.01
CA LEU A 765 -7.72 -18.93 19.85
C LEU A 765 -8.98 -18.07 19.93
N CYS A 766 -9.62 -17.78 18.81
CA CYS A 766 -10.83 -16.94 18.77
C CYS A 766 -12.05 -17.56 19.47
N ARG A 767 -12.08 -18.88 19.63
CA ARG A 767 -13.14 -19.58 20.37
C ARG A 767 -12.92 -19.60 21.88
N GLN A 768 -11.73 -19.22 22.36
CA GLN A 768 -11.44 -19.17 23.78
C GLN A 768 -12.21 -18.02 24.44
N LYS A 769 -12.92 -18.33 25.52
CA LYS A 769 -13.67 -17.34 26.30
C LYS A 769 -12.72 -16.26 26.88
N GLY A 770 -13.08 -15.00 26.72
CA GLY A 770 -12.29 -13.87 27.21
C GLY A 770 -11.21 -13.35 26.24
N VAL A 771 -10.99 -14.04 25.11
CA VAL A 771 -9.98 -13.62 24.10
C VAL A 771 -10.39 -12.37 23.33
N GLU A 772 -11.67 -12.06 23.28
CA GLU A 772 -12.22 -10.83 22.68
C GLU A 772 -11.64 -9.55 23.26
N ARG A 773 -11.23 -9.58 24.56
CA ARG A 773 -10.50 -8.48 25.22
C ARG A 773 -9.17 -8.16 24.54
N LEU A 774 -8.52 -9.19 23.98
CA LEU A 774 -7.22 -9.09 23.31
C LEU A 774 -7.31 -8.58 21.87
N ARG A 775 -8.50 -8.47 21.30
CA ARG A 775 -8.73 -8.10 19.89
C ARG A 775 -7.79 -8.87 18.95
N PRO A 776 -7.88 -10.20 18.89
CA PRO A 776 -6.97 -11.00 18.07
C PRO A 776 -7.10 -10.64 16.61
N PHE A 777 -5.96 -10.54 15.93
CA PHE A 777 -5.87 -10.20 14.52
C PHE A 777 -4.84 -11.11 13.84
N LEU A 778 -5.22 -11.74 12.73
CA LEU A 778 -4.38 -12.64 11.96
C LEU A 778 -3.83 -11.91 10.73
N ASP A 779 -2.52 -11.94 10.55
CA ASP A 779 -1.84 -11.52 9.34
C ASP A 779 -1.08 -12.70 8.74
N LEU A 780 -1.61 -13.25 7.65
CA LEU A 780 -0.96 -14.31 6.90
C LEU A 780 0.11 -13.71 5.97
N ASP A 781 1.26 -14.36 5.90
CA ASP A 781 2.43 -13.90 5.14
C ASP A 781 2.80 -12.42 5.47
N PRO A 782 3.13 -12.13 6.72
CA PRO A 782 3.42 -10.77 7.15
C PRO A 782 4.67 -10.23 6.43
N VAL A 783 4.56 -9.03 5.88
CA VAL A 783 5.68 -8.32 5.24
C VAL A 783 6.34 -7.39 6.23
N ASN A 784 5.59 -6.81 7.14
CA ASN A 784 6.11 -5.94 8.17
C ASN A 784 5.92 -6.59 9.54
N MET A 785 7.04 -6.90 10.17
CA MET A 785 7.08 -7.52 11.50
C MET A 785 7.29 -6.48 12.62
N LEU A 786 7.36 -5.19 12.27
CA LEU A 786 7.61 -4.06 13.16
C LEU A 786 6.33 -3.39 13.67
#